data_62252877c160ed1b2715c5866e2007cc
#
_entry.id   62252877c160ed1b2715c5866e2007cc
#
_cell.length_a   1.000
_cell.length_b   1.000
_cell.length_c   1.000
_cell.angle_alpha   90.00
_cell.angle_beta   90.00
_cell.angle_gamma   90.00
#
_symmetry.space_group_name_H-M   'P 1'
#
loop_
_entity.id
_entity.type
_entity.pdbx_description
1 polymer ?
#
loop_
_entity_poly.entity_id
_entity_poly.type
_entity_poly.pdbx_seq_one_letter_code
_entity_poly.pdbx_strand_id
1 'polypeptide(L)'
;MATFTPSLSGIKGRALFSLLFMAPLSQAADTTAKDGETLTVTADPNATAEATNGYQPLNTSTATLTNMPMLDIPQVVNTVSDKVLADQHATTLDEALYNVSNVVQTNTLGGTQDAFVRRGFGANRDGSIMTNGLRTVLPRSFNAATERVEVLKGPASTLYGILDPGGLINVVTKRPEKIFGGSISATSSSFGGGTEQVDVTGPIEGTRLAYRLTGEYQDEDYWRNFGNERSTFIAPSLTWFGDDATVTVLYSHRDYKTPFDRGTIFDLNTKKAVDVDRKTRFDEPFNVTDGQSDLAQLNAEYRLNSQWTAKFDYSYSQDKYSDNQARVMAYDSKTGTLTRRVDATQGSTQRMHSTRADLQGNVDIAGFYNEILTGVSYENYDLLRTDMMRCKNVKGFNIYNPVYGKLDECTTVSAADSDQTLKQESYSAYAQDALYLTDKWIAVAGLRYQYYTQYAGKGRPFNVNTDSRDEQWTPKLGLVYKLTPAVSLFANYSQTFMPQSSIASYIGDLPPETSNAYEVGAKFDLFDGITANIALFDIHKRNVLYTESIGGETIAKTAGRVRSQGVEVDLAGSLTENTNIIASYGYTDAKVLEDPDYAGKPLPNVPRHTGSLFLTYDIHNAFAGNTLTLGGGGHGVSRRSATNGADYYLPGYFVADAFAAYKMKLQYPVTLQVNVKNLFDKTYYTSSIATNNLGNQIGDPREVQFTVKMEF
;
A
#
# COMPACT_ATOMS: atom_id res chain seq x y z
N MET A 1 -26.69 37.31 -36.56
CA MET A 1 -27.20 37.32 -35.18
C MET A 1 -27.88 35.99 -34.95
N ALA A 2 -27.20 35.08 -34.34
CA ALA A 2 -27.74 33.79 -33.93
C ALA A 2 -27.38 33.58 -32.47
N THR A 3 -28.37 33.60 -31.62
CA THR A 3 -28.33 33.42 -30.19
C THR A 3 -28.19 31.94 -29.87
N PHE A 4 -27.09 31.54 -29.24
CA PHE A 4 -26.93 30.23 -28.65
C PHE A 4 -27.49 30.24 -27.23
N THR A 5 -28.51 29.45 -26.98
CA THR A 5 -28.97 29.07 -25.64
C THR A 5 -28.45 27.67 -25.31
N PRO A 6 -27.74 27.44 -24.19
CA PRO A 6 -27.44 26.08 -23.76
C PRO A 6 -28.63 25.50 -23.01
N SER A 7 -29.13 24.36 -23.47
CA SER A 7 -30.14 23.56 -22.75
C SER A 7 -29.48 22.78 -21.64
N LEU A 8 -29.80 23.10 -20.40
CA LEU A 8 -29.58 22.25 -19.22
C LEU A 8 -30.63 21.14 -19.23
N SER A 9 -30.24 19.92 -19.55
CA SER A 9 -31.08 18.75 -19.34
C SER A 9 -30.21 17.60 -18.80
N GLY A 10 -30.49 17.19 -17.58
CA GLY A 10 -30.08 15.87 -17.10
C GLY A 10 -29.39 15.78 -15.76
N ILE A 11 -29.82 16.49 -14.70
CA ILE A 11 -29.50 16.12 -13.35
C ILE A 11 -30.62 15.24 -12.81
N LYS A 12 -30.43 13.92 -12.85
CA LYS A 12 -31.21 12.97 -12.04
C LYS A 12 -30.29 12.40 -10.96
N GLY A 13 -29.99 13.20 -9.96
CA GLY A 13 -29.40 12.77 -8.72
C GLY A 13 -30.48 12.69 -7.65
N ARG A 14 -30.91 11.49 -7.27
CA ARG A 14 -31.63 11.24 -6.04
C ARG A 14 -30.64 10.66 -5.05
N ALA A 15 -30.17 11.48 -4.13
CA ALA A 15 -29.66 11.02 -2.85
C ALA A 15 -29.98 12.08 -1.82
N LEU A 16 -31.19 12.01 -1.25
CA LEU A 16 -31.50 12.67 0.01
C LEU A 16 -31.00 11.75 1.14
N PHE A 17 -29.89 12.09 1.75
CA PHE A 17 -29.57 11.63 3.08
C PHE A 17 -29.79 12.80 4.04
N SER A 18 -31.05 12.96 4.49
CA SER A 18 -31.41 13.84 5.60
C SER A 18 -31.32 13.02 6.87
N LEU A 19 -30.18 13.01 7.52
CA LEU A 19 -30.04 12.63 8.92
C LEU A 19 -29.53 13.85 9.70
N LEU A 20 -30.47 14.70 10.06
CA LEU A 20 -30.26 15.70 11.12
C LEU A 20 -30.18 14.95 12.47
N PHE A 21 -29.00 14.72 12.98
CA PHE A 21 -28.82 14.51 14.41
C PHE A 21 -28.61 15.88 15.06
N MET A 22 -29.68 16.42 15.66
CA MET A 22 -29.55 17.51 16.62
C MET A 22 -28.98 16.95 17.92
N ALA A 23 -27.69 17.17 18.16
CA ALA A 23 -27.11 17.07 19.48
C ALA A 23 -27.28 18.44 20.21
N PRO A 24 -27.58 18.49 21.50
CA PRO A 24 -27.71 19.75 22.21
C PRO A 24 -26.36 20.44 22.36
N LEU A 25 -26.28 21.67 21.92
CA LEU A 25 -25.18 22.58 22.17
C LEU A 25 -25.09 22.86 23.68
N SER A 26 -24.14 22.26 24.38
CA SER A 26 -23.74 22.72 25.70
C SER A 26 -22.84 23.95 25.54
N GLN A 27 -23.22 25.05 26.16
CA GLN A 27 -22.46 26.29 26.21
C GLN A 27 -21.12 26.06 26.90
N ALA A 28 -20.04 26.33 26.16
CA ALA A 28 -18.70 26.44 26.73
C ALA A 28 -18.63 27.66 27.63
N ALA A 29 -18.28 27.46 28.90
CA ALA A 29 -18.03 28.52 29.85
C ALA A 29 -16.73 29.24 29.54
N ASP A 30 -16.80 30.53 29.34
CA ASP A 30 -15.68 31.46 29.21
C ASP A 30 -14.80 31.42 30.48
N THR A 31 -13.65 30.84 30.44
CA THR A 31 -12.62 30.99 31.48
C THR A 31 -11.56 31.96 31.00
N THR A 32 -11.64 33.19 31.54
CA THR A 32 -10.60 34.20 31.42
C THR A 32 -9.28 33.70 31.99
N ALA A 33 -8.26 33.60 31.14
CA ALA A 33 -6.90 33.29 31.55
C ALA A 33 -6.34 34.38 32.49
N LYS A 34 -5.87 33.97 33.65
CA LYS A 34 -4.99 34.76 34.53
C LYS A 34 -3.55 34.55 34.10
N ASP A 35 -2.87 35.64 33.82
CA ASP A 35 -1.43 35.67 33.58
C ASP A 35 -0.64 35.11 34.78
N GLY A 36 0.29 34.19 34.54
CA GLY A 36 1.39 33.91 35.45
C GLY A 36 1.50 32.49 36.04
N GLU A 37 0.99 31.45 35.42
CA GLU A 37 1.37 30.08 35.81
C GLU A 37 2.26 29.42 34.77
N THR A 38 3.46 29.03 35.20
CA THR A 38 4.34 28.16 34.43
C THR A 38 3.62 26.84 34.22
N LEU A 39 3.13 26.60 33.01
CA LEU A 39 2.60 25.29 32.61
C LEU A 39 3.72 24.27 32.71
N THR A 40 3.77 23.54 33.80
CA THR A 40 4.49 22.28 33.87
C THR A 40 3.69 21.29 33.02
N VAL A 41 4.10 21.10 31.76
CA VAL A 41 3.59 20.02 30.95
C VAL A 41 4.10 18.74 31.57
N THR A 42 3.32 18.12 32.45
CA THR A 42 3.49 16.72 32.79
C THR A 42 3.14 15.96 31.52
N ALA A 43 4.17 15.44 30.83
CA ALA A 43 3.97 14.53 29.71
C ALA A 43 3.01 13.43 30.16
N ASP A 44 1.89 13.27 29.47
CA ASP A 44 0.96 12.14 29.71
C ASP A 44 1.81 10.86 29.46
N PRO A 45 2.01 10.00 30.48
CA PRO A 45 2.78 8.78 30.30
C PRO A 45 2.16 7.81 29.28
N ASN A 46 0.96 8.09 28.79
CA ASN A 46 0.29 7.39 27.70
C ASN A 46 0.35 8.13 26.35
N ALA A 47 1.00 9.28 26.27
CA ALA A 47 1.26 9.93 24.99
C ALA A 47 2.32 9.09 24.25
N THR A 48 1.89 8.34 23.26
CA THR A 48 2.82 7.77 22.27
C THR A 48 3.55 8.93 21.62
N ALA A 49 4.90 8.90 21.59
CA ALA A 49 5.66 9.93 20.90
C ALA A 49 5.13 10.10 19.47
N GLU A 50 4.93 11.34 19.03
CA GLU A 50 4.38 11.64 17.72
C GLU A 50 5.20 10.97 16.62
N ALA A 51 4.53 10.31 15.68
CA ALA A 51 5.20 9.62 14.59
C ALA A 51 5.72 10.58 13.53
N THR A 52 5.06 11.73 13.37
CA THR A 52 5.40 12.75 12.36
C THR A 52 5.22 14.16 12.92
N ASN A 53 5.97 15.11 12.37
CA ASN A 53 5.76 16.54 12.55
C ASN A 53 5.62 17.18 11.15
N GLY A 54 4.38 17.40 10.70
CA GLY A 54 4.12 17.83 9.35
C GLY A 54 4.63 16.80 8.33
N TYR A 55 5.63 17.17 7.52
CA TYR A 55 6.27 16.25 6.56
C TYR A 55 7.37 15.38 7.19
N GLN A 56 7.93 15.79 8.35
CA GLN A 56 9.07 15.11 8.98
C GLN A 56 8.64 13.85 9.72
N PRO A 57 9.16 12.67 9.40
CA PRO A 57 9.00 11.47 10.22
C PRO A 57 9.94 11.53 11.45
N LEU A 58 9.40 11.28 12.63
CA LEU A 58 10.12 11.31 13.90
C LEU A 58 10.38 9.91 14.45
N ASN A 59 9.33 9.11 14.60
CA ASN A 59 9.35 7.79 15.22
C ASN A 59 8.56 6.79 14.38
N THR A 60 8.91 5.52 14.49
CA THR A 60 8.11 4.42 13.94
C THR A 60 8.24 3.16 14.76
N SER A 61 7.18 2.37 14.83
CA SER A 61 7.22 1.01 15.37
C SER A 61 7.32 -0.07 14.26
N THR A 62 7.21 0.30 12.99
CA THR A 62 7.19 -0.67 11.90
C THR A 62 8.51 -1.42 11.72
N ALA A 63 9.66 -0.83 12.07
CA ALA A 63 10.95 -1.50 11.92
C ALA A 63 11.34 -2.44 13.06
N THR A 64 10.81 -2.21 14.27
CA THR A 64 11.28 -2.87 15.51
C THR A 64 10.16 -3.42 16.37
N LEU A 65 8.88 -3.12 16.06
CA LEU A 65 7.68 -3.34 16.87
C LEU A 65 7.71 -2.61 18.23
N THR A 66 8.77 -1.83 18.47
CA THR A 66 8.90 -0.85 19.56
C THR A 66 8.92 0.55 18.95
N ASN A 67 8.44 1.56 19.65
CA ASN A 67 8.46 2.93 19.12
C ASN A 67 9.87 3.53 19.29
N MET A 68 10.64 3.52 18.19
CA MET A 68 12.02 4.02 18.18
C MET A 68 12.17 5.28 17.33
N PRO A 69 13.06 6.22 17.74
CA PRO A 69 13.46 7.34 16.90
C PRO A 69 14.06 6.88 15.56
N MET A 70 13.78 7.58 14.48
CA MET A 70 14.24 7.23 13.13
C MET A 70 15.77 7.06 13.06
N LEU A 71 16.55 7.86 13.81
CA LEU A 71 18.02 7.80 13.83
C LEU A 71 18.58 6.55 14.54
N ASP A 72 17.81 5.86 15.37
CA ASP A 72 18.25 4.73 16.17
C ASP A 72 17.95 3.37 15.49
N ILE A 73 17.23 3.38 14.37
CA ILE A 73 16.81 2.18 13.65
C ILE A 73 17.87 1.79 12.62
N PRO A 74 18.44 0.56 12.67
CA PRO A 74 19.46 0.09 11.72
C PRO A 74 18.86 -0.42 10.39
N GLN A 75 17.81 0.20 9.88
CA GLN A 75 17.13 -0.18 8.64
C GLN A 75 16.38 1.01 8.06
N VAL A 76 16.19 1.04 6.74
CA VAL A 76 15.42 2.11 6.10
C VAL A 76 13.93 1.93 6.33
N VAL A 77 13.29 2.95 6.84
CA VAL A 77 11.84 3.12 6.90
C VAL A 77 11.49 4.47 6.29
N ASN A 78 10.52 4.49 5.39
CA ASN A 78 9.94 5.71 4.86
C ASN A 78 8.55 5.91 5.43
N THR A 79 8.21 7.13 5.79
CA THR A 79 6.87 7.49 6.25
C THR A 79 6.33 8.61 5.37
N VAL A 80 5.15 8.38 4.81
CA VAL A 80 4.34 9.38 4.11
C VAL A 80 3.28 9.84 5.09
N SER A 81 3.43 11.06 5.61
CA SER A 81 2.57 11.60 6.67
C SER A 81 1.18 11.99 6.17
N ASP A 82 0.24 12.16 7.09
CA ASP A 82 -1.12 12.66 6.83
C ASP A 82 -1.10 14.01 6.11
N LYS A 83 -0.17 14.91 6.47
CA LYS A 83 0.00 16.20 5.81
C LYS A 83 0.43 16.07 4.35
N VAL A 84 1.35 15.16 4.03
CA VAL A 84 1.74 14.87 2.64
C VAL A 84 0.55 14.31 1.87
N LEU A 85 -0.17 13.34 2.45
CA LEU A 85 -1.35 12.73 1.83
C LEU A 85 -2.45 13.76 1.54
N ALA A 86 -2.68 14.69 2.48
CA ALA A 86 -3.67 15.75 2.33
C ALA A 86 -3.28 16.79 1.28
N ASP A 87 -2.04 17.29 1.28
CA ASP A 87 -1.54 18.31 0.34
C ASP A 87 -1.55 17.77 -1.11
N GLN A 88 -1.10 16.53 -1.31
CA GLN A 88 -1.12 15.87 -2.62
C GLN A 88 -2.51 15.35 -3.01
N HIS A 89 -3.47 15.38 -2.09
CA HIS A 89 -4.78 14.75 -2.24
C HIS A 89 -4.66 13.31 -2.74
N ALA A 90 -3.85 12.51 -2.03
CA ALA A 90 -3.68 11.10 -2.35
C ALA A 90 -4.98 10.34 -2.07
N THR A 91 -5.50 9.65 -3.07
CA THR A 91 -6.73 8.84 -3.02
C THR A 91 -6.46 7.35 -3.11
N THR A 92 -5.25 6.97 -3.50
CA THR A 92 -4.81 5.58 -3.64
C THR A 92 -3.47 5.35 -2.95
N LEU A 93 -3.17 4.08 -2.68
CA LEU A 93 -1.88 3.69 -2.15
C LEU A 93 -0.73 3.95 -3.15
N ASP A 94 -1.01 3.85 -4.45
CA ASP A 94 -0.06 4.19 -5.52
C ASP A 94 0.44 5.64 -5.39
N GLU A 95 -0.49 6.58 -5.23
CA GLU A 95 -0.18 8.00 -5.12
C GLU A 95 0.64 8.32 -3.85
N ALA A 96 0.29 7.71 -2.73
CA ALA A 96 1.08 7.83 -1.51
C ALA A 96 2.53 7.34 -1.72
N LEU A 97 2.70 6.22 -2.43
CA LEU A 97 3.99 5.56 -2.64
C LEU A 97 4.86 6.20 -3.73
N TYR A 98 4.36 7.13 -4.54
CA TYR A 98 5.21 7.94 -5.44
C TYR A 98 6.30 8.72 -4.69
N ASN A 99 6.08 9.00 -3.40
CA ASN A 99 7.01 9.69 -2.52
C ASN A 99 8.17 8.81 -2.01
N VAL A 100 8.16 7.52 -2.29
CA VAL A 100 9.10 6.55 -1.71
C VAL A 100 10.03 5.96 -2.78
N SER A 101 11.34 6.00 -2.54
CA SER A 101 12.34 5.48 -3.48
C SER A 101 12.21 3.98 -3.70
N ASN A 102 12.47 3.51 -4.94
CA ASN A 102 12.46 2.10 -5.35
C ASN A 102 11.16 1.32 -5.03
N VAL A 103 10.03 2.03 -4.98
CA VAL A 103 8.69 1.43 -4.89
C VAL A 103 7.92 1.81 -6.14
N VAL A 104 7.43 0.83 -6.88
CA VAL A 104 6.66 1.05 -8.10
C VAL A 104 5.55 0.02 -8.25
N GLN A 105 4.50 0.41 -8.95
CA GLN A 105 3.39 -0.48 -9.26
C GLN A 105 3.84 -1.67 -10.10
N THR A 106 3.28 -2.85 -9.84
CA THR A 106 3.41 -4.04 -10.67
C THR A 106 2.02 -4.50 -11.16
N ASN A 107 1.85 -5.77 -11.51
CA ASN A 107 0.58 -6.29 -12.03
C ASN A 107 -0.56 -6.17 -11.00
N THR A 108 -1.43 -5.19 -11.18
CA THR A 108 -2.58 -4.87 -10.31
C THR A 108 -3.83 -5.70 -10.60
N LEU A 109 -3.72 -6.75 -11.40
CA LEU A 109 -4.89 -7.51 -11.88
C LEU A 109 -5.96 -6.61 -12.51
N GLY A 110 -5.55 -5.84 -13.52
CA GLY A 110 -6.47 -4.97 -14.24
C GLY A 110 -6.99 -3.77 -13.43
N GLY A 111 -6.19 -3.25 -12.50
CA GLY A 111 -6.54 -2.10 -11.68
C GLY A 111 -7.35 -2.42 -10.42
N THR A 112 -7.61 -3.70 -10.12
CA THR A 112 -8.50 -4.08 -9.02
C THR A 112 -7.83 -4.30 -7.67
N GLN A 113 -6.49 -4.34 -7.63
CA GLN A 113 -5.73 -4.63 -6.40
C GLN A 113 -4.47 -3.78 -6.28
N ASP A 114 -4.08 -3.52 -5.04
CA ASP A 114 -2.78 -2.96 -4.73
C ASP A 114 -1.68 -3.99 -5.02
N ALA A 115 -0.63 -3.58 -5.74
CA ALA A 115 0.49 -4.43 -6.09
C ALA A 115 1.75 -3.62 -6.37
N PHE A 116 2.81 -3.87 -5.60
CA PHE A 116 4.06 -3.10 -5.67
C PHE A 116 5.29 -3.99 -5.66
N VAL A 117 6.28 -3.60 -6.44
CA VAL A 117 7.65 -4.06 -6.24
C VAL A 117 8.40 -3.03 -5.39
N ARG A 118 9.19 -3.53 -4.47
CA ARG A 118 10.03 -2.79 -3.54
C ARG A 118 11.45 -3.33 -3.67
N ARG A 119 12.42 -2.49 -3.99
CA ARG A 119 13.81 -2.92 -4.27
C ARG A 119 13.88 -4.10 -5.27
N GLY A 120 12.96 -4.14 -6.25
CA GLY A 120 12.89 -5.19 -7.27
C GLY A 120 12.09 -6.44 -6.91
N PHE A 121 11.58 -6.57 -5.69
CA PHE A 121 10.79 -7.72 -5.23
C PHE A 121 9.37 -7.33 -4.85
N GLY A 122 8.45 -8.25 -5.03
CA GLY A 122 7.03 -8.10 -4.72
C GLY A 122 6.14 -8.55 -5.87
N ALA A 123 4.93 -8.93 -5.52
CA ALA A 123 3.89 -9.34 -6.46
C ALA A 123 2.52 -8.89 -5.93
N ASN A 124 1.47 -9.09 -6.72
CA ASN A 124 0.12 -8.94 -6.19
C ASN A 124 -0.18 -10.07 -5.18
N ARG A 125 -0.91 -9.74 -4.12
CA ARG A 125 -1.31 -10.70 -3.07
C ARG A 125 -0.13 -11.41 -2.40
N ASP A 126 1.03 -10.77 -2.31
CA ASP A 126 2.21 -11.34 -1.64
C ASP A 126 2.17 -11.20 -0.11
N GLY A 127 1.09 -10.62 0.42
CA GLY A 127 0.88 -10.43 1.86
C GLY A 127 1.79 -9.36 2.48
N SER A 128 2.46 -8.54 1.68
CA SER A 128 3.37 -7.50 2.14
C SER A 128 2.69 -6.17 2.46
N ILE A 129 1.40 -6.01 2.14
CA ILE A 129 0.62 -4.83 2.51
C ILE A 129 -0.15 -5.17 3.79
N MET A 130 0.11 -4.39 4.83
CA MET A 130 -0.42 -4.59 6.17
C MET A 130 -1.26 -3.41 6.61
N THR A 131 -2.16 -3.62 7.56
CA THR A 131 -2.90 -2.56 8.23
C THR A 131 -2.59 -2.61 9.72
N ASN A 132 -2.07 -1.51 10.27
CA ASN A 132 -1.63 -1.40 11.67
C ASN A 132 -0.63 -2.50 12.08
N GLY A 133 0.30 -2.85 11.17
CA GLY A 133 1.35 -3.84 11.41
C GLY A 133 0.89 -5.31 11.40
N LEU A 134 -0.34 -5.59 11.00
CA LEU A 134 -0.90 -6.92 10.86
C LEU A 134 -1.28 -7.21 9.41
N ARG A 135 -1.03 -8.44 8.96
CA ARG A 135 -1.33 -8.88 7.59
C ARG A 135 -2.83 -8.88 7.34
N THR A 136 -3.22 -8.39 6.16
CA THR A 136 -4.61 -8.34 5.70
C THR A 136 -4.75 -8.83 4.26
N VAL A 137 -6.01 -9.10 3.84
CA VAL A 137 -6.36 -9.50 2.46
C VAL A 137 -7.19 -8.45 1.73
N LEU A 138 -7.09 -7.19 2.14
CA LEU A 138 -7.82 -6.09 1.52
C LEU A 138 -7.32 -5.87 0.07
N PRO A 139 -8.21 -5.77 -0.93
CA PRO A 139 -7.81 -5.53 -2.32
C PRO A 139 -7.23 -4.12 -2.51
N ARG A 140 -7.78 -3.15 -1.78
CA ARG A 140 -7.32 -1.77 -1.66
C ARG A 140 -7.20 -1.43 -0.18
N SER A 141 -6.01 -1.09 0.26
CA SER A 141 -5.72 -0.84 1.68
C SER A 141 -5.83 0.63 2.06
N PHE A 142 -5.70 1.54 1.10
CA PHE A 142 -5.83 2.99 1.31
C PHE A 142 -7.30 3.42 1.29
N ASN A 143 -7.73 4.26 2.25
CA ASN A 143 -9.09 4.77 2.39
C ASN A 143 -9.12 6.00 3.32
N ALA A 144 -10.29 6.60 3.55
CA ALA A 144 -10.47 7.78 4.39
C ALA A 144 -10.02 7.61 5.86
N ALA A 145 -9.92 6.37 6.36
CA ALA A 145 -9.38 6.10 7.69
C ALA A 145 -7.85 6.03 7.74
N THR A 146 -7.14 6.15 6.61
CA THR A 146 -5.67 6.15 6.57
C THR A 146 -5.13 7.43 7.21
N GLU A 147 -4.24 7.28 8.17
CA GLU A 147 -3.50 8.36 8.79
C GLU A 147 -2.17 8.60 8.07
N ARG A 148 -1.38 7.55 7.88
CA ARG A 148 -0.09 7.60 7.21
C ARG A 148 0.25 6.26 6.56
N VAL A 149 1.24 6.25 5.69
CA VAL A 149 1.78 5.04 5.07
C VAL A 149 3.26 4.91 5.44
N GLU A 150 3.65 3.76 5.97
CA GLU A 150 5.03 3.44 6.31
C GLU A 150 5.55 2.31 5.42
N VAL A 151 6.78 2.43 4.93
CA VAL A 151 7.42 1.42 4.08
C VAL A 151 8.72 0.97 4.74
N LEU A 152 8.73 -0.25 5.25
CA LEU A 152 9.92 -0.91 5.75
C LEU A 152 10.60 -1.64 4.58
N LYS A 153 11.81 -1.25 4.23
CA LYS A 153 12.54 -1.78 3.07
C LYS A 153 13.49 -2.90 3.45
N GLY A 154 13.59 -3.90 2.56
CA GLY A 154 14.43 -5.08 2.78
C GLY A 154 13.79 -6.16 3.64
N PRO A 155 14.46 -7.30 3.85
CA PRO A 155 13.94 -8.44 4.59
C PRO A 155 13.45 -8.08 6.00
N ALA A 156 12.25 -8.52 6.35
CA ALA A 156 11.59 -8.21 7.62
C ALA A 156 10.98 -9.44 8.32
N SER A 157 11.33 -10.66 7.89
CA SER A 157 10.72 -11.89 8.41
C SER A 157 11.00 -12.16 9.90
N THR A 158 12.05 -11.60 10.45
CA THR A 158 12.35 -11.74 11.90
C THR A 158 11.19 -11.23 12.76
N LEU A 159 10.50 -10.16 12.34
CA LEU A 159 9.38 -9.59 13.09
C LEU A 159 8.01 -9.91 12.46
N TYR A 160 7.95 -10.04 11.14
CA TYR A 160 6.69 -10.14 10.39
C TYR A 160 6.45 -11.50 9.72
N GLY A 161 7.36 -12.45 9.87
CA GLY A 161 7.18 -13.80 9.34
C GLY A 161 7.34 -13.91 7.82
N ILE A 162 6.46 -14.65 7.19
CA ILE A 162 6.53 -14.98 5.76
C ILE A 162 6.42 -13.72 4.92
N LEU A 163 7.53 -13.29 4.27
CA LEU A 163 7.60 -12.09 3.43
C LEU A 163 8.59 -12.25 2.28
N ASP A 164 8.30 -11.55 1.18
CA ASP A 164 9.25 -11.33 0.09
C ASP A 164 10.36 -10.34 0.52
N PRO A 165 11.59 -10.43 -0.01
CA PRO A 165 12.73 -9.62 0.46
C PRO A 165 12.62 -8.11 0.16
N GLY A 166 11.61 -7.67 -0.57
CA GLY A 166 11.35 -6.24 -0.79
C GLY A 166 10.94 -5.48 0.47
N GLY A 167 10.48 -6.18 1.50
CA GLY A 167 9.95 -5.56 2.72
C GLY A 167 8.42 -5.45 2.73
N LEU A 168 7.88 -4.53 3.50
CA LEU A 168 6.43 -4.37 3.67
C LEU A 168 5.98 -2.90 3.57
N ILE A 169 4.69 -2.73 3.30
CA ILE A 169 3.97 -1.47 3.34
C ILE A 169 2.95 -1.58 4.48
N ASN A 170 2.99 -0.65 5.42
CA ASN A 170 2.09 -0.59 6.55
C ASN A 170 1.17 0.63 6.43
N VAL A 171 -0.11 0.40 6.21
CA VAL A 171 -1.13 1.44 6.23
C VAL A 171 -1.59 1.61 7.68
N VAL A 172 -1.29 2.75 8.27
CA VAL A 172 -1.66 3.07 9.65
C VAL A 172 -2.96 3.84 9.64
N THR A 173 -3.91 3.41 10.45
CA THR A 173 -5.25 4.02 10.52
C THR A 173 -5.33 5.05 11.65
N LYS A 174 -6.17 6.06 11.44
CA LYS A 174 -6.54 7.06 12.43
C LYS A 174 -7.15 6.39 13.66
N ARG A 175 -6.78 6.86 14.85
CA ARG A 175 -7.28 6.35 16.13
C ARG A 175 -8.27 7.31 16.77
N PRO A 176 -9.17 6.83 17.65
CA PRO A 176 -10.00 7.69 18.50
C PRO A 176 -9.18 8.64 19.37
N GLU A 177 -9.61 9.89 19.46
CA GLU A 177 -8.95 10.96 20.21
C GLU A 177 -9.79 11.41 21.40
N LYS A 178 -9.14 11.89 22.46
CA LYS A 178 -9.79 12.41 23.68
C LYS A 178 -10.32 13.83 23.52
N ILE A 179 -10.05 14.46 22.37
CA ILE A 179 -10.52 15.81 22.01
C ILE A 179 -11.54 15.65 20.89
N PHE A 180 -12.68 16.31 21.04
CA PHE A 180 -13.68 16.33 19.98
C PHE A 180 -13.17 17.11 18.78
N GLY A 181 -13.34 16.53 17.60
CA GLY A 181 -12.96 17.13 16.34
C GLY A 181 -13.38 16.28 15.15
N GLY A 182 -13.19 16.83 13.97
CA GLY A 182 -13.51 16.08 12.77
C GLY A 182 -13.47 16.93 11.52
N SER A 183 -13.86 16.30 10.41
CA SER A 183 -13.98 16.98 9.12
C SER A 183 -15.04 16.34 8.24
N ILE A 184 -15.60 17.15 7.36
CA ILE A 184 -16.43 16.70 6.23
C ILE A 184 -15.79 17.27 4.97
N SER A 185 -15.66 16.46 3.95
CA SER A 185 -15.14 16.91 2.65
C SER A 185 -15.93 16.35 1.48
N ALA A 186 -15.94 17.10 0.40
CA ALA A 186 -16.47 16.68 -0.89
C ALA A 186 -15.48 17.06 -1.98
N THR A 187 -15.15 16.10 -2.83
CA THR A 187 -14.24 16.25 -3.97
C THR A 187 -14.97 15.92 -5.25
N SER A 188 -14.84 16.78 -6.26
CA SER A 188 -15.34 16.56 -7.62
C SER A 188 -14.16 16.34 -8.56
N SER A 189 -14.27 15.34 -9.44
CA SER A 189 -13.28 15.00 -10.46
C SER A 189 -13.68 15.53 -11.85
N SER A 190 -12.68 15.92 -12.64
CA SER A 190 -12.89 16.28 -14.06
C SER A 190 -13.24 15.09 -14.95
N PHE A 191 -13.11 13.86 -14.44
CA PHE A 191 -13.59 12.66 -15.15
C PHE A 191 -15.11 12.52 -15.05
N GLY A 192 -15.71 13.07 -14.01
CA GLY A 192 -17.13 13.00 -13.66
C GLY A 192 -17.34 12.33 -12.31
N GLY A 193 -18.33 12.82 -11.53
CA GLY A 193 -18.56 12.33 -10.16
C GLY A 193 -17.57 12.84 -9.14
N GLY A 194 -17.28 12.04 -8.13
CA GLY A 194 -16.33 12.40 -7.06
C GLY A 194 -16.48 11.57 -5.80
N THR A 195 -15.93 12.11 -4.70
CA THR A 195 -15.82 11.43 -3.40
C THR A 195 -16.30 12.33 -2.26
N GLU A 196 -17.09 11.78 -1.36
CA GLU A 196 -17.53 12.42 -0.12
C GLU A 196 -16.92 11.68 1.08
N GLN A 197 -16.40 12.42 2.07
CA GLN A 197 -15.79 11.84 3.26
C GLN A 197 -16.30 12.53 4.53
N VAL A 198 -16.39 11.74 5.59
CA VAL A 198 -16.66 12.20 6.95
C VAL A 198 -15.68 11.54 7.90
N ASP A 199 -15.16 12.31 8.86
CA ASP A 199 -14.28 11.83 9.91
C ASP A 199 -14.63 12.58 11.20
N VAL A 200 -15.08 11.87 12.24
CA VAL A 200 -15.49 12.45 13.52
C VAL A 200 -14.89 11.64 14.65
N THR A 201 -14.24 12.31 15.59
CA THR A 201 -13.66 11.69 16.77
C THR A 201 -14.01 12.49 18.03
N GLY A 202 -13.95 11.86 19.20
CA GLY A 202 -14.12 12.55 20.46
C GLY A 202 -14.31 11.60 21.64
N PRO A 203 -14.27 12.16 22.86
CA PRO A 203 -14.53 11.41 24.08
C PRO A 203 -16.02 11.09 24.22
N ILE A 204 -16.33 9.99 24.91
CA ILE A 204 -17.68 9.72 25.44
C ILE A 204 -17.72 10.25 26.86
N GLU A 205 -18.47 11.34 27.07
CA GLU A 205 -18.52 12.05 28.34
C GLU A 205 -18.84 11.14 29.53
N GLY A 206 -18.17 11.38 30.66
CA GLY A 206 -18.33 10.59 31.87
C GLY A 206 -17.73 9.19 31.82
N THR A 207 -17.02 8.85 30.76
CA THR A 207 -16.38 7.55 30.58
C THR A 207 -14.87 7.70 30.26
N ARG A 208 -14.16 6.57 30.21
CA ARG A 208 -12.77 6.50 29.72
C ARG A 208 -12.70 6.07 28.25
N LEU A 209 -13.75 6.30 27.47
CA LEU A 209 -13.87 5.90 26.08
C LEU A 209 -13.75 7.10 25.15
N ALA A 210 -13.08 6.90 24.04
CA ALA A 210 -13.15 7.77 22.87
C ALA A 210 -13.58 6.97 21.64
N TYR A 211 -14.31 7.62 20.76
CA TYR A 211 -14.77 7.03 19.50
C TYR A 211 -14.17 7.74 18.31
N ARG A 212 -14.10 7.05 17.17
CA ARG A 212 -13.92 7.64 15.85
C ARG A 212 -14.82 6.95 14.85
N LEU A 213 -15.44 7.71 13.97
CA LEU A 213 -16.20 7.22 12.84
C LEU A 213 -15.65 7.87 11.56
N THR A 214 -15.17 7.06 10.66
CA THR A 214 -14.76 7.50 9.33
C THR A 214 -15.67 6.87 8.28
N GLY A 215 -16.13 7.66 7.32
CA GLY A 215 -16.96 7.21 6.21
C GLY A 215 -16.49 7.80 4.89
N GLU A 216 -16.68 7.07 3.80
CA GLU A 216 -16.35 7.50 2.44
C GLU A 216 -17.39 6.94 1.46
N TYR A 217 -17.85 7.78 0.56
CA TYR A 217 -18.64 7.38 -0.59
C TYR A 217 -17.96 7.91 -1.85
N GLN A 218 -17.64 7.03 -2.78
CA GLN A 218 -17.06 7.35 -4.08
C GLN A 218 -18.02 6.88 -5.17
N ASP A 219 -18.27 7.74 -6.14
CA ASP A 219 -18.98 7.43 -7.41
C ASP A 219 -18.36 8.30 -8.49
N GLU A 220 -17.45 7.72 -9.27
CA GLU A 220 -16.60 8.44 -10.20
C GLU A 220 -16.55 7.72 -11.56
N ASP A 221 -16.67 8.46 -12.65
CA ASP A 221 -16.54 7.91 -13.99
C ASP A 221 -15.09 7.47 -14.26
N TYR A 222 -14.93 6.29 -14.85
CA TYR A 222 -13.62 5.82 -15.26
C TYR A 222 -13.14 6.63 -16.47
N TRP A 223 -11.89 7.05 -16.47
CA TRP A 223 -11.36 7.96 -17.49
C TRP A 223 -11.31 7.37 -18.92
N ARG A 224 -11.37 6.05 -19.10
CA ARG A 224 -11.45 5.39 -20.39
C ARG A 224 -12.91 5.31 -20.87
N ASN A 225 -13.13 4.80 -22.10
CA ASN A 225 -14.40 4.88 -22.83
C ASN A 225 -15.65 4.47 -22.05
N PHE A 226 -15.52 3.59 -21.06
CA PHE A 226 -16.63 3.14 -20.20
C PHE A 226 -16.11 2.59 -18.88
N GLY A 227 -16.98 2.55 -17.91
CA GLY A 227 -16.72 2.11 -16.55
C GLY A 227 -17.06 3.20 -15.54
N ASN A 228 -17.23 2.79 -14.32
CA ASN A 228 -17.47 3.66 -13.17
C ASN A 228 -16.87 2.99 -11.94
N GLU A 229 -16.14 3.75 -11.14
CA GLU A 229 -15.65 3.32 -9.84
C GLU A 229 -16.63 3.75 -8.77
N ARG A 230 -17.15 2.79 -8.02
CA ARG A 230 -18.05 3.05 -6.92
C ARG A 230 -17.60 2.32 -5.69
N SER A 231 -17.54 3.01 -4.56
CA SER A 231 -17.34 2.36 -3.28
C SER A 231 -18.05 3.09 -2.13
N THR A 232 -18.44 2.30 -1.15
CA THR A 232 -18.92 2.80 0.14
C THR A 232 -18.04 2.19 1.22
N PHE A 233 -17.47 3.03 2.07
CA PHE A 233 -16.59 2.62 3.15
C PHE A 233 -17.06 3.22 4.46
N ILE A 234 -17.03 2.43 5.54
CA ILE A 234 -17.32 2.87 6.90
C ILE A 234 -16.34 2.21 7.88
N ALA A 235 -15.81 2.98 8.82
CA ALA A 235 -14.85 2.51 9.81
C ALA A 235 -15.13 3.11 11.21
N PRO A 236 -16.02 2.52 12.01
CA PRO A 236 -16.15 2.83 13.43
C PRO A 236 -14.96 2.25 14.21
N SER A 237 -14.46 3.01 15.18
CA SER A 237 -13.48 2.55 16.15
C SER A 237 -13.75 3.12 17.54
N LEU A 238 -13.30 2.40 18.56
CA LEU A 238 -13.48 2.74 19.96
C LEU A 238 -12.20 2.46 20.72
N THR A 239 -11.74 3.41 21.52
CA THR A 239 -10.59 3.22 22.41
C THR A 239 -10.99 3.44 23.86
N TRP A 240 -10.68 2.47 24.70
CA TRP A 240 -10.75 2.59 26.15
C TRP A 240 -9.37 2.94 26.71
N PHE A 241 -9.31 3.99 27.53
CA PHE A 241 -8.10 4.49 28.18
C PHE A 241 -8.17 4.19 29.68
N GLY A 242 -7.58 3.09 30.13
CA GLY A 242 -7.38 2.79 31.53
C GLY A 242 -6.14 3.50 32.10
N ASP A 243 -5.84 3.24 33.39
CA ASP A 243 -4.67 3.82 34.05
C ASP A 243 -3.36 3.18 33.53
N ASP A 244 -3.37 1.86 33.32
CA ASP A 244 -2.24 1.08 32.86
C ASP A 244 -2.54 0.32 31.55
N ALA A 245 -3.71 0.47 30.98
CA ALA A 245 -4.11 -0.24 29.79
C ALA A 245 -4.79 0.67 28.76
N THR A 246 -4.54 0.42 27.49
CA THR A 246 -5.26 1.00 26.36
C THR A 246 -5.77 -0.11 25.47
N VAL A 247 -7.05 -0.10 25.13
CA VAL A 247 -7.66 -1.10 24.27
C VAL A 247 -8.40 -0.40 23.14
N THR A 248 -8.04 -0.70 21.91
CA THR A 248 -8.68 -0.15 20.71
C THR A 248 -9.31 -1.28 19.90
N VAL A 249 -10.57 -1.09 19.53
CA VAL A 249 -11.30 -1.94 18.59
C VAL A 249 -11.62 -1.12 17.35
N LEU A 250 -11.30 -1.67 16.18
CA LEU A 250 -11.61 -1.12 14.87
C LEU A 250 -12.41 -2.14 14.08
N TYR A 251 -13.47 -1.70 13.44
CA TYR A 251 -14.12 -2.43 12.37
C TYR A 251 -14.16 -1.55 11.12
N SER A 252 -13.95 -2.13 9.94
CA SER A 252 -14.25 -1.45 8.69
C SER A 252 -14.94 -2.37 7.70
N HIS A 253 -15.85 -1.79 6.93
CA HIS A 253 -16.56 -2.44 5.84
C HIS A 253 -16.46 -1.60 4.58
N ARG A 254 -16.24 -2.25 3.44
CA ARG A 254 -16.23 -1.63 2.13
C ARG A 254 -16.99 -2.47 1.12
N ASP A 255 -18.02 -1.89 0.50
CA ASP A 255 -18.59 -2.38 -0.75
C ASP A 255 -17.90 -1.66 -1.90
N TYR A 256 -17.52 -2.38 -2.96
CA TYR A 256 -16.83 -1.78 -4.10
C TYR A 256 -17.22 -2.40 -5.43
N LYS A 257 -17.19 -1.55 -6.47
CA LYS A 257 -17.34 -1.94 -7.86
C LYS A 257 -16.31 -1.17 -8.68
N THR A 258 -15.37 -1.92 -9.28
CA THR A 258 -14.21 -1.35 -9.97
C THR A 258 -14.12 -1.91 -11.39
N PRO A 259 -13.87 -1.09 -12.43
CA PRO A 259 -13.59 -1.57 -13.77
C PRO A 259 -12.39 -2.52 -13.77
N PHE A 260 -12.52 -3.67 -14.43
CA PHE A 260 -11.40 -4.58 -14.66
C PHE A 260 -10.80 -4.27 -16.02
N ASP A 261 -9.69 -3.53 -16.05
CA ASP A 261 -9.05 -3.08 -17.28
C ASP A 261 -7.58 -3.53 -17.35
N ARG A 262 -7.22 -4.34 -18.34
CA ARG A 262 -5.84 -4.79 -18.56
C ARG A 262 -4.97 -3.78 -19.32
N GLY A 263 -5.51 -2.60 -19.64
CA GLY A 263 -4.78 -1.54 -20.32
C GLY A 263 -4.66 -1.76 -21.83
N THR A 264 -3.44 -1.69 -22.36
CA THR A 264 -3.17 -1.73 -23.80
C THR A 264 -2.23 -2.87 -24.19
N ILE A 265 -2.12 -3.09 -25.51
CA ILE A 265 -1.23 -4.07 -26.14
C ILE A 265 0.04 -3.38 -26.61
N PHE A 266 1.19 -4.05 -26.47
CA PHE A 266 2.41 -3.67 -27.15
C PHE A 266 2.66 -4.60 -28.35
N ASP A 267 2.83 -4.04 -29.53
CA ASP A 267 3.18 -4.80 -30.73
C ASP A 267 4.64 -5.26 -30.64
N LEU A 268 4.88 -6.57 -30.66
CA LEU A 268 6.23 -7.15 -30.54
C LEU A 268 7.12 -6.86 -31.75
N ASN A 269 6.55 -6.49 -32.92
CA ASN A 269 7.35 -6.10 -34.10
C ASN A 269 7.90 -4.68 -33.95
N THR A 270 7.06 -3.74 -33.48
CA THR A 270 7.46 -2.34 -33.31
C THR A 270 8.03 -2.04 -31.93
N LYS A 271 7.81 -2.91 -30.94
CA LYS A 271 8.15 -2.73 -29.52
C LYS A 271 7.45 -1.50 -28.90
N LYS A 272 6.32 -1.09 -29.43
CA LYS A 272 5.53 0.08 -29.00
C LYS A 272 4.11 -0.35 -28.71
N ALA A 273 3.40 0.47 -27.92
CA ALA A 273 1.97 0.34 -27.77
C ALA A 273 1.28 0.49 -29.13
N VAL A 274 0.18 -0.21 -29.33
CA VAL A 274 -0.65 -0.06 -30.53
C VAL A 274 -1.15 1.38 -30.65
N ASP A 275 -1.19 1.89 -31.88
CA ASP A 275 -1.55 3.27 -32.18
C ASP A 275 -3.07 3.43 -32.26
N VAL A 276 -3.69 3.62 -31.11
CA VAL A 276 -5.11 3.91 -30.92
C VAL A 276 -5.28 4.97 -29.83
N ASP A 277 -6.45 5.61 -29.79
CA ASP A 277 -6.76 6.52 -28.68
C ASP A 277 -6.57 5.79 -27.32
N ARG A 278 -5.88 6.44 -26.37
CA ARG A 278 -5.60 5.86 -25.05
C ARG A 278 -6.85 5.51 -24.25
N LYS A 279 -8.02 6.13 -24.59
CA LYS A 279 -9.32 5.78 -23.99
C LYS A 279 -9.90 4.49 -24.53
N THR A 280 -9.42 3.98 -25.69
CA THR A 280 -9.94 2.76 -26.32
C THR A 280 -9.65 1.55 -25.45
N ARG A 281 -10.70 0.88 -24.96
CA ARG A 281 -10.62 -0.39 -24.24
C ARG A 281 -10.71 -1.56 -25.21
N PHE A 282 -10.09 -2.69 -24.87
CA PHE A 282 -10.12 -3.92 -25.67
C PHE A 282 -10.99 -5.01 -25.07
N ASP A 283 -11.71 -4.68 -24.04
CA ASP A 283 -12.64 -5.51 -23.29
C ASP A 283 -14.11 -5.10 -23.54
N GLU A 284 -15.00 -5.41 -22.63
CA GLU A 284 -16.42 -5.11 -22.73
C GLU A 284 -16.91 -4.32 -21.50
N PRO A 285 -18.03 -3.59 -21.57
CA PRO A 285 -18.57 -2.83 -20.44
C PRO A 285 -18.85 -3.66 -19.16
N PHE A 286 -19.03 -4.96 -19.27
CA PHE A 286 -19.22 -5.86 -18.13
C PHE A 286 -17.90 -6.28 -17.44
N ASN A 287 -16.74 -5.80 -17.92
CA ASN A 287 -15.46 -6.03 -17.25
C ASN A 287 -15.40 -5.26 -15.93
N VAL A 288 -15.88 -5.89 -14.90
CA VAL A 288 -16.03 -5.31 -13.57
C VAL A 288 -15.65 -6.35 -12.52
N THR A 289 -15.02 -5.89 -11.46
CA THR A 289 -14.91 -6.60 -10.18
C THR A 289 -15.89 -5.97 -9.20
N ASP A 290 -16.79 -6.77 -8.66
CA ASP A 290 -17.83 -6.39 -7.70
C ASP A 290 -17.59 -7.20 -6.42
N GLY A 291 -17.44 -6.53 -5.29
CA GLY A 291 -17.07 -7.21 -4.06
C GLY A 291 -17.29 -6.40 -2.79
N GLN A 292 -16.98 -7.07 -1.68
CA GLN A 292 -17.01 -6.48 -0.36
C GLN A 292 -15.81 -6.94 0.47
N SER A 293 -15.27 -6.05 1.29
CA SER A 293 -14.19 -6.37 2.22
C SER A 293 -14.49 -5.91 3.63
N ASP A 294 -14.10 -6.72 4.59
CA ASP A 294 -14.25 -6.47 6.02
C ASP A 294 -12.90 -6.53 6.71
N LEU A 295 -12.70 -5.69 7.71
CA LEU A 295 -11.56 -5.72 8.62
C LEU A 295 -12.07 -5.53 10.05
N ALA A 296 -11.66 -6.41 10.96
CA ALA A 296 -11.87 -6.24 12.39
C ALA A 296 -10.51 -6.37 13.10
N GLN A 297 -10.15 -5.37 13.90
CA GLN A 297 -8.90 -5.37 14.66
C GLN A 297 -9.15 -5.07 16.13
N LEU A 298 -8.37 -5.75 17.00
CA LEU A 298 -8.25 -5.49 18.41
C LEU A 298 -6.78 -5.23 18.72
N ASN A 299 -6.47 -4.07 19.30
CA ASN A 299 -5.16 -3.74 19.83
C ASN A 299 -5.32 -3.49 21.34
N ALA A 300 -4.55 -4.20 22.13
CA ALA A 300 -4.53 -4.03 23.57
C ALA A 300 -3.08 -3.88 24.04
N GLU A 301 -2.85 -2.85 24.84
CA GLU A 301 -1.56 -2.58 25.48
C GLU A 301 -1.78 -2.48 26.99
N TYR A 302 -0.96 -3.16 27.77
CA TYR A 302 -1.01 -3.17 29.23
C TYR A 302 0.38 -2.94 29.83
N ARG A 303 0.55 -1.86 30.57
CA ARG A 303 1.76 -1.54 31.30
C ARG A 303 1.82 -2.36 32.58
N LEU A 304 2.63 -3.40 32.59
CA LEU A 304 2.81 -4.28 33.73
C LEU A 304 3.51 -3.55 34.91
N ASN A 305 4.46 -2.70 34.56
CA ASN A 305 5.19 -1.81 35.48
C ASN A 305 5.94 -0.74 34.66
N SER A 306 6.84 0.03 35.31
CA SER A 306 7.62 1.09 34.63
C SER A 306 8.57 0.60 33.55
N GLN A 307 8.89 -0.68 33.52
CA GLN A 307 9.87 -1.27 32.59
C GLN A 307 9.24 -2.19 31.55
N TRP A 308 8.09 -2.80 31.83
CA TRP A 308 7.51 -3.84 31.00
C TRP A 308 6.10 -3.50 30.55
N THR A 309 5.86 -3.68 29.25
CA THR A 309 4.56 -3.53 28.61
C THR A 309 4.21 -4.80 27.82
N ALA A 310 3.02 -5.33 28.05
CA ALA A 310 2.45 -6.42 27.27
C ALA A 310 1.54 -5.85 26.19
N LYS A 311 1.63 -6.40 24.98
CA LYS A 311 0.76 -6.04 23.85
C LYS A 311 0.09 -7.27 23.28
N PHE A 312 -1.15 -7.11 22.87
CA PHE A 312 -1.90 -8.13 22.15
C PHE A 312 -2.61 -7.49 20.95
N ASP A 313 -2.33 -8.03 19.79
CA ASP A 313 -2.92 -7.58 18.53
C ASP A 313 -3.63 -8.74 17.85
N TYR A 314 -4.83 -8.50 17.38
CA TYR A 314 -5.61 -9.43 16.56
C TYR A 314 -6.20 -8.70 15.36
N SER A 315 -6.14 -9.32 14.19
CA SER A 315 -6.76 -8.86 12.95
C SER A 315 -7.49 -9.99 12.27
N TYR A 316 -8.73 -9.76 11.92
CA TYR A 316 -9.48 -10.55 10.95
C TYR A 316 -9.76 -9.68 9.74
N SER A 317 -9.43 -10.17 8.54
CA SER A 317 -9.85 -9.54 7.30
C SER A 317 -10.44 -10.55 6.33
N GLN A 318 -11.41 -10.10 5.56
CA GLN A 318 -12.08 -10.87 4.52
C GLN A 318 -12.25 -10.02 3.28
N ASP A 319 -12.06 -10.64 2.11
CA ASP A 319 -12.43 -10.08 0.81
C ASP A 319 -13.26 -11.10 0.04
N LYS A 320 -14.43 -10.68 -0.41
CA LYS A 320 -15.32 -11.49 -1.25
C LYS A 320 -15.59 -10.72 -2.54
N TYR A 321 -15.36 -11.37 -3.69
CA TYR A 321 -15.63 -10.74 -4.96
C TYR A 321 -16.05 -11.72 -6.04
N SER A 322 -16.67 -11.16 -7.07
CA SER A 322 -16.87 -11.79 -8.38
C SER A 322 -16.36 -10.86 -9.47
N ASP A 323 -15.87 -11.41 -10.55
CA ASP A 323 -15.41 -10.64 -11.72
C ASP A 323 -15.86 -11.25 -13.04
N ASN A 324 -15.96 -10.40 -14.07
CA ASN A 324 -16.07 -10.78 -15.46
C ASN A 324 -14.97 -10.09 -16.26
N GLN A 325 -14.39 -10.81 -17.23
CA GLN A 325 -13.23 -10.35 -17.99
C GLN A 325 -13.30 -10.82 -19.43
N ALA A 326 -13.73 -9.95 -20.36
CA ALA A 326 -13.39 -10.13 -21.77
C ALA A 326 -11.92 -9.75 -21.96
N ARG A 327 -11.04 -10.75 -22.04
CA ARG A 327 -9.60 -10.51 -22.14
C ARG A 327 -9.03 -10.85 -23.50
N VAL A 328 -7.96 -10.15 -23.87
CA VAL A 328 -7.23 -10.42 -25.11
C VAL A 328 -6.39 -11.69 -24.94
N MET A 329 -6.55 -12.62 -25.90
CA MET A 329 -5.82 -13.89 -25.97
C MET A 329 -4.76 -13.88 -27.07
N ALA A 330 -4.99 -13.11 -28.16
CA ALA A 330 -4.05 -12.93 -29.25
C ALA A 330 -4.30 -11.63 -29.99
N TYR A 331 -3.24 -11.08 -30.59
CA TYR A 331 -3.25 -9.90 -31.42
C TYR A 331 -2.60 -10.20 -32.77
N ASP A 332 -3.32 -9.91 -33.85
CA ASP A 332 -2.80 -9.94 -35.21
C ASP A 332 -2.36 -8.54 -35.64
N SER A 333 -1.07 -8.28 -35.63
CA SER A 333 -0.48 -6.97 -35.94
C SER A 333 -0.69 -6.52 -37.40
N LYS A 334 -0.99 -7.43 -38.32
CA LYS A 334 -1.23 -7.09 -39.73
C LYS A 334 -2.61 -6.52 -39.97
N THR A 335 -3.60 -6.98 -39.23
CA THR A 335 -5.00 -6.61 -39.41
C THR A 335 -5.57 -5.75 -38.28
N GLY A 336 -4.86 -5.65 -37.18
CA GLY A 336 -5.37 -5.03 -35.93
C GLY A 336 -6.47 -5.86 -35.27
N THR A 337 -6.58 -7.15 -35.56
CA THR A 337 -7.66 -8.00 -35.09
C THR A 337 -7.25 -8.74 -33.81
N LEU A 338 -8.13 -8.71 -32.81
CA LEU A 338 -7.97 -9.44 -31.56
C LEU A 338 -8.77 -10.76 -31.57
N THR A 339 -8.17 -11.75 -30.92
CA THR A 339 -8.91 -12.89 -30.37
C THR A 339 -9.14 -12.63 -28.92
N ARG A 340 -10.39 -12.66 -28.45
CA ARG A 340 -10.78 -12.41 -27.06
C ARG A 340 -11.46 -13.63 -26.47
N ARG A 341 -11.43 -13.75 -25.15
CA ARG A 341 -12.16 -14.77 -24.40
C ARG A 341 -12.76 -14.14 -23.16
N VAL A 342 -13.98 -14.51 -22.85
CA VAL A 342 -14.57 -14.11 -21.56
C VAL A 342 -14.24 -15.20 -20.52
N ASP A 343 -13.58 -14.75 -19.48
CA ASP A 343 -13.32 -15.51 -18.26
C ASP A 343 -14.07 -14.83 -17.10
N ALA A 344 -14.49 -15.58 -16.10
CA ALA A 344 -15.08 -15.01 -14.90
C ALA A 344 -14.68 -15.81 -13.66
N THR A 345 -14.74 -15.13 -12.51
CA THR A 345 -14.64 -15.73 -11.18
C THR A 345 -15.93 -15.44 -10.44
N GLN A 346 -16.59 -16.47 -9.92
CA GLN A 346 -17.74 -16.29 -9.03
C GLN A 346 -17.47 -16.92 -7.67
N GLY A 347 -17.82 -16.16 -6.61
CA GLY A 347 -17.65 -16.64 -5.23
C GLY A 347 -16.19 -16.75 -4.80
N SER A 348 -15.33 -15.81 -5.20
CA SER A 348 -14.00 -15.70 -4.60
C SER A 348 -14.13 -15.22 -3.16
N THR A 349 -13.48 -15.91 -2.24
CA THR A 349 -13.39 -15.52 -0.83
C THR A 349 -11.95 -15.67 -0.36
N GLN A 350 -11.42 -14.63 0.26
CA GLN A 350 -10.13 -14.67 0.97
C GLN A 350 -10.37 -14.28 2.42
N ARG A 351 -9.69 -14.96 3.34
CA ARG A 351 -9.73 -14.67 4.78
C ARG A 351 -8.33 -14.70 5.35
N MET A 352 -8.07 -13.80 6.28
CA MET A 352 -6.83 -13.74 7.03
C MET A 352 -7.12 -13.51 8.51
N HIS A 353 -6.59 -14.38 9.35
CA HIS A 353 -6.45 -14.17 10.78
C HIS A 353 -4.99 -13.94 11.09
N SER A 354 -4.68 -12.84 11.77
CA SER A 354 -3.34 -12.49 12.19
C SER A 354 -3.39 -12.13 13.68
N THR A 355 -2.59 -12.82 14.49
CA THR A 355 -2.56 -12.62 15.94
C THR A 355 -1.13 -12.47 16.39
N ARG A 356 -0.87 -11.55 17.30
CA ARG A 356 0.44 -11.31 17.89
C ARG A 356 0.30 -10.98 19.37
N ALA A 357 1.16 -11.57 20.19
CA ALA A 357 1.30 -11.23 21.60
C ALA A 357 2.77 -10.95 21.91
N ASP A 358 3.05 -9.74 22.38
CA ASP A 358 4.37 -9.22 22.63
C ASP A 358 4.57 -8.84 24.09
N LEU A 359 5.78 -9.03 24.57
CA LEU A 359 6.28 -8.46 25.81
C LEU A 359 7.47 -7.55 25.48
N GLN A 360 7.33 -6.26 25.79
CA GLN A 360 8.36 -5.24 25.58
C GLN A 360 8.94 -4.82 26.92
N GLY A 361 10.27 -4.75 26.99
CA GLY A 361 10.98 -4.37 28.20
C GLY A 361 12.03 -3.31 27.94
N ASN A 362 12.05 -2.27 28.77
CA ASN A 362 13.06 -1.21 28.80
C ASN A 362 13.83 -1.38 30.10
N VAL A 363 14.96 -2.10 30.06
CA VAL A 363 15.66 -2.60 31.25
C VAL A 363 17.16 -2.38 31.17
N ASP A 364 17.76 -2.16 32.33
CA ASP A 364 19.22 -2.13 32.47
C ASP A 364 19.71 -3.54 32.86
N ILE A 365 20.54 -4.13 32.00
CA ILE A 365 21.18 -5.43 32.23
C ILE A 365 22.69 -5.25 32.22
N ALA A 366 23.35 -5.61 33.34
CA ALA A 366 24.79 -5.50 33.48
C ALA A 366 25.36 -4.09 33.20
N GLY A 367 24.57 -3.05 33.42
CA GLY A 367 24.97 -1.66 33.24
C GLY A 367 24.73 -1.13 31.79
N PHE A 368 24.04 -1.90 30.95
CA PHE A 368 23.64 -1.48 29.61
C PHE A 368 22.13 -1.37 29.54
N TYR A 369 21.65 -0.30 28.89
CA TYR A 369 20.24 -0.15 28.60
C TYR A 369 19.85 -1.05 27.43
N ASN A 370 18.73 -1.75 27.57
CA ASN A 370 18.22 -2.71 26.61
C ASN A 370 16.73 -2.41 26.30
N GLU A 371 16.35 -2.44 25.03
CA GLU A 371 14.97 -2.50 24.58
C GLU A 371 14.68 -3.91 24.06
N ILE A 372 14.12 -4.73 24.94
CA ILE A 372 13.84 -6.14 24.67
C ILE A 372 12.42 -6.28 24.14
N LEU A 373 12.28 -7.04 23.05
CA LEU A 373 11.01 -7.51 22.51
C LEU A 373 11.04 -9.04 22.47
N THR A 374 10.01 -9.69 23.01
CA THR A 374 9.78 -11.11 22.79
C THR A 374 8.31 -11.31 22.50
N GLY A 375 7.99 -12.22 21.59
CA GLY A 375 6.62 -12.42 21.18
C GLY A 375 6.34 -13.75 20.51
N VAL A 376 5.06 -14.01 20.36
CA VAL A 376 4.52 -15.14 19.59
C VAL A 376 3.50 -14.63 18.58
N SER A 377 3.41 -15.28 17.43
CA SER A 377 2.36 -14.95 16.47
C SER A 377 1.74 -16.18 15.81
N TYR A 378 0.49 -16.03 15.41
CA TYR A 378 -0.29 -17.00 14.66
C TYR A 378 -0.91 -16.31 13.45
N GLU A 379 -0.80 -16.95 12.29
CA GLU A 379 -1.45 -16.49 11.06
C GLU A 379 -2.18 -17.66 10.37
N ASN A 380 -3.36 -17.39 9.86
CA ASN A 380 -4.13 -18.34 9.06
C ASN A 380 -4.72 -17.60 7.84
N TYR A 381 -4.31 -18.04 6.66
CA TYR A 381 -4.80 -17.55 5.37
C TYR A 381 -5.58 -18.64 4.65
N ASP A 382 -6.76 -18.27 4.15
CA ASP A 382 -7.65 -19.16 3.40
C ASP A 382 -8.17 -18.44 2.15
N LEU A 383 -7.90 -19.02 0.98
CA LEU A 383 -8.44 -18.58 -0.32
C LEU A 383 -9.29 -19.71 -0.91
N LEU A 384 -10.50 -19.36 -1.33
CA LEU A 384 -11.36 -20.21 -2.15
C LEU A 384 -11.95 -19.41 -3.30
N ARG A 385 -11.76 -19.88 -4.54
CA ARG A 385 -12.49 -19.41 -5.71
C ARG A 385 -13.35 -20.56 -6.22
N THR A 386 -14.65 -20.45 -5.97
CA THR A 386 -15.60 -21.57 -6.17
C THR A 386 -15.78 -21.86 -7.65
N ASP A 387 -16.30 -20.92 -8.42
CA ASP A 387 -16.59 -21.13 -9.84
C ASP A 387 -15.68 -20.27 -10.72
N MET A 388 -14.89 -20.97 -11.53
CA MET A 388 -14.06 -20.33 -12.57
C MET A 388 -14.70 -20.58 -13.93
N MET A 389 -15.14 -19.52 -14.58
CA MET A 389 -15.78 -19.61 -15.88
C MET A 389 -14.77 -19.42 -16.99
N ARG A 390 -14.88 -20.23 -18.03
CA ARG A 390 -14.02 -20.17 -19.23
C ARG A 390 -14.87 -20.40 -20.47
N CYS A 391 -15.05 -19.35 -21.24
CA CYS A 391 -15.75 -19.44 -22.51
C CYS A 391 -14.79 -19.72 -23.67
N LYS A 392 -15.31 -19.83 -24.89
CA LYS A 392 -14.49 -20.07 -26.08
C LYS A 392 -13.81 -18.79 -26.55
N ASN A 393 -12.70 -18.95 -27.26
CA ASN A 393 -12.03 -17.85 -27.94
C ASN A 393 -12.90 -17.35 -29.11
N VAL A 394 -13.07 -16.02 -29.22
CA VAL A 394 -13.79 -15.35 -30.28
C VAL A 394 -12.85 -14.39 -30.99
N LYS A 395 -12.68 -14.52 -32.30
CA LYS A 395 -11.90 -13.64 -33.16
C LYS A 395 -12.79 -12.61 -33.83
N GLY A 396 -12.28 -11.39 -34.06
CA GLY A 396 -12.96 -10.41 -34.89
C GLY A 396 -13.05 -8.99 -34.35
N PHE A 397 -12.64 -8.74 -33.11
CA PHE A 397 -12.57 -7.39 -32.57
C PHE A 397 -11.40 -6.63 -33.23
N ASN A 398 -11.69 -5.53 -33.91
CA ASN A 398 -10.67 -4.70 -34.55
C ASN A 398 -10.35 -3.47 -33.68
N ILE A 399 -9.07 -3.27 -33.33
CA ILE A 399 -8.65 -2.18 -32.44
C ILE A 399 -8.82 -0.79 -33.07
N TYR A 400 -8.81 -0.68 -34.41
CA TYR A 400 -8.97 0.56 -35.15
C TYR A 400 -10.45 0.91 -35.42
N ASN A 401 -11.33 -0.07 -35.28
CA ASN A 401 -12.77 0.12 -35.38
C ASN A 401 -13.50 -0.74 -34.37
N PRO A 402 -13.38 -0.41 -33.06
CA PRO A 402 -13.90 -1.22 -31.99
C PRO A 402 -15.42 -1.28 -31.97
N VAL A 403 -15.97 -2.48 -31.89
CA VAL A 403 -17.40 -2.73 -31.75
C VAL A 403 -17.62 -3.53 -30.47
N TYR A 404 -18.24 -2.91 -29.49
CA TYR A 404 -18.56 -3.50 -28.19
C TYR A 404 -19.92 -4.18 -28.18
N GLY A 405 -20.20 -4.97 -27.13
CA GLY A 405 -21.46 -5.69 -26.94
C GLY A 405 -21.64 -6.89 -27.88
N LYS A 406 -20.52 -7.45 -28.38
CA LYS A 406 -20.51 -8.69 -29.19
C LYS A 406 -20.11 -9.93 -28.42
N LEU A 407 -19.66 -9.77 -27.21
CA LEU A 407 -19.39 -10.83 -26.25
C LEU A 407 -20.38 -10.71 -25.11
N ASP A 408 -20.95 -11.83 -24.72
CA ASP A 408 -21.78 -11.95 -23.52
C ASP A 408 -20.90 -12.39 -22.34
N GLU A 409 -21.39 -12.19 -21.13
CA GLU A 409 -20.78 -12.70 -19.91
C GLU A 409 -20.65 -14.24 -19.98
N CYS A 410 -19.58 -14.76 -19.43
CA CYS A 410 -19.34 -16.21 -19.47
C CYS A 410 -20.12 -16.94 -18.37
N THR A 411 -20.92 -17.93 -18.75
CA THR A 411 -21.68 -18.80 -17.85
C THR A 411 -21.17 -20.24 -17.83
N THR A 412 -20.11 -20.54 -18.61
CA THR A 412 -19.57 -21.91 -18.71
C THR A 412 -18.57 -22.15 -17.58
N VAL A 413 -18.96 -22.94 -16.59
CA VAL A 413 -18.08 -23.33 -15.47
C VAL A 413 -17.02 -24.32 -15.96
N SER A 414 -15.76 -24.00 -15.70
CA SER A 414 -14.62 -24.89 -15.94
C SER A 414 -14.41 -25.77 -14.72
N ALA A 415 -14.82 -27.03 -14.79
CA ALA A 415 -14.58 -27.98 -13.69
C ALA A 415 -13.08 -28.11 -13.34
N ALA A 416 -12.20 -28.08 -14.34
CA ALA A 416 -10.76 -28.18 -14.14
C ALA A 416 -10.11 -26.95 -13.49
N ASP A 417 -10.74 -25.77 -13.58
CA ASP A 417 -10.22 -24.53 -13.03
C ASP A 417 -10.93 -24.05 -11.77
N SER A 418 -12.07 -24.67 -11.42
CA SER A 418 -12.88 -24.30 -10.25
C SER A 418 -12.29 -24.82 -8.94
N ASP A 419 -12.88 -24.41 -7.82
CA ASP A 419 -12.48 -24.78 -6.45
C ASP A 419 -10.99 -24.49 -6.16
N GLN A 420 -10.47 -23.39 -6.74
CA GLN A 420 -9.10 -22.95 -6.47
C GLN A 420 -8.93 -22.65 -4.99
N THR A 421 -8.14 -23.48 -4.33
CA THR A 421 -7.92 -23.40 -2.88
C THR A 421 -6.45 -23.15 -2.59
N LEU A 422 -6.18 -22.23 -1.65
CA LEU A 422 -4.88 -22.06 -1.01
C LEU A 422 -5.12 -21.81 0.48
N LYS A 423 -4.54 -22.66 1.32
CA LYS A 423 -4.53 -22.51 2.78
C LYS A 423 -3.10 -22.45 3.26
N GLN A 424 -2.83 -21.52 4.16
CA GLN A 424 -1.54 -21.37 4.81
C GLN A 424 -1.77 -21.08 6.28
N GLU A 425 -1.13 -21.86 7.14
CA GLU A 425 -1.18 -21.66 8.57
C GLU A 425 0.25 -21.57 9.11
N SER A 426 0.49 -20.68 10.04
CA SER A 426 1.83 -20.52 10.63
C SER A 426 1.80 -20.14 12.11
N TYR A 427 2.78 -20.66 12.83
CA TYR A 427 3.05 -20.40 14.25
C TYR A 427 4.48 -19.96 14.42
N SER A 428 4.71 -18.99 15.28
CA SER A 428 6.06 -18.50 15.49
C SER A 428 6.32 -17.97 16.89
N ALA A 429 7.60 -17.98 17.26
CA ALA A 429 8.13 -17.28 18.41
C ALA A 429 9.36 -16.47 17.98
N TYR A 430 9.54 -15.29 18.54
CA TYR A 430 10.65 -14.40 18.21
C TYR A 430 11.10 -13.59 19.41
N ALA A 431 12.36 -13.16 19.32
CA ALA A 431 12.94 -12.23 20.28
C ALA A 431 13.85 -11.25 19.53
N GLN A 432 13.92 -10.03 20.01
CA GLN A 432 14.82 -8.99 19.55
C GLN A 432 15.30 -8.18 20.76
N ASP A 433 16.54 -7.74 20.72
CA ASP A 433 17.11 -6.81 21.67
C ASP A 433 17.80 -5.66 20.93
N ALA A 434 17.53 -4.43 21.35
CA ALA A 434 18.30 -3.26 20.98
C ALA A 434 19.13 -2.85 22.20
N LEU A 435 20.41 -3.23 22.17
CA LEU A 435 21.39 -3.03 23.22
C LEU A 435 22.15 -1.71 23.00
N TYR A 436 21.99 -0.77 23.92
CA TYR A 436 22.74 0.50 23.96
C TYR A 436 24.07 0.30 24.65
N LEU A 437 25.09 -0.04 23.84
CA LEU A 437 26.45 -0.31 24.33
C LEU A 437 27.11 0.95 24.90
N THR A 438 26.82 2.09 24.34
CA THR A 438 27.23 3.44 24.77
C THR A 438 26.21 4.45 24.24
N ASP A 439 26.36 5.72 24.61
CA ASP A 439 25.54 6.82 24.02
C ASP A 439 25.64 6.91 22.50
N LYS A 440 26.66 6.28 21.89
CA LYS A 440 26.92 6.33 20.44
C LYS A 440 26.66 5.01 19.72
N TRP A 441 26.70 3.87 20.39
CA TRP A 441 26.60 2.57 19.75
C TRP A 441 25.34 1.83 20.20
N ILE A 442 24.53 1.44 19.23
CA ILE A 442 23.34 0.60 19.44
C ILE A 442 23.53 -0.67 18.60
N ALA A 443 23.46 -1.84 19.22
CA ALA A 443 23.47 -3.13 18.55
C ALA A 443 22.06 -3.74 18.61
N VAL A 444 21.52 -4.14 17.46
CA VAL A 444 20.21 -4.81 17.39
C VAL A 444 20.43 -6.25 16.94
N ALA A 445 19.91 -7.20 17.69
CA ALA A 445 19.92 -8.61 17.33
C ALA A 445 18.52 -9.20 17.47
N GLY A 446 18.07 -9.96 16.51
CA GLY A 446 16.77 -10.61 16.53
C GLY A 446 16.81 -11.99 15.88
N LEU A 447 15.93 -12.86 16.36
CA LEU A 447 15.76 -14.22 15.84
C LEU A 447 14.29 -14.61 15.89
N ARG A 448 13.80 -15.26 14.85
CA ARG A 448 12.46 -15.86 14.79
C ARG A 448 12.57 -17.32 14.40
N TYR A 449 11.83 -18.15 15.07
CA TYR A 449 11.45 -19.48 14.64
C TYR A 449 10.03 -19.46 14.12
N GLN A 450 9.77 -20.06 12.96
CA GLN A 450 8.44 -20.17 12.37
C GLN A 450 8.22 -21.55 11.77
N TYR A 451 7.14 -22.19 12.18
CA TYR A 451 6.60 -23.41 11.59
C TYR A 451 5.40 -23.02 10.72
N TYR A 452 5.24 -23.64 9.54
CA TYR A 452 4.11 -23.38 8.65
C TYR A 452 3.66 -24.63 7.91
N THR A 453 2.40 -24.60 7.47
CA THR A 453 1.79 -25.59 6.58
C THR A 453 1.17 -24.89 5.38
N GLN A 454 1.20 -25.54 4.21
CA GLN A 454 0.53 -25.08 3.00
C GLN A 454 -0.24 -26.22 2.33
N TYR A 455 -1.44 -25.89 1.85
CA TYR A 455 -2.28 -26.78 1.09
C TYR A 455 -2.90 -26.01 -0.07
N ALA A 456 -2.65 -26.45 -1.32
CA ALA A 456 -3.17 -25.77 -2.51
C ALA A 456 -3.57 -26.77 -3.61
N GLY A 457 -4.59 -26.38 -4.36
CA GLY A 457 -5.05 -27.19 -5.49
C GLY A 457 -6.28 -26.58 -6.15
N LYS A 458 -6.86 -27.32 -7.09
CA LYS A 458 -8.06 -26.94 -7.83
C LYS A 458 -8.73 -28.13 -8.50
N GLY A 459 -9.91 -27.91 -9.03
CA GLY A 459 -10.60 -28.81 -9.94
C GLY A 459 -11.75 -29.59 -9.31
N ARG A 460 -12.60 -30.13 -10.17
CA ARG A 460 -13.72 -31.04 -9.86
C ARG A 460 -13.61 -32.30 -10.73
N PRO A 461 -13.04 -33.42 -10.21
CA PRO A 461 -12.60 -33.66 -8.83
C PRO A 461 -11.37 -32.79 -8.46
N PHE A 462 -11.23 -32.52 -7.16
CA PHE A 462 -10.15 -31.68 -6.62
C PHE A 462 -8.79 -32.38 -6.73
N ASN A 463 -7.80 -31.67 -7.30
CA ASN A 463 -6.41 -32.13 -7.38
C ASN A 463 -5.55 -31.31 -6.43
N VAL A 464 -4.85 -31.99 -5.53
CA VAL A 464 -3.87 -31.39 -4.63
C VAL A 464 -2.57 -31.15 -5.39
N ASN A 465 -2.13 -29.91 -5.46
CA ASN A 465 -0.90 -29.51 -6.15
C ASN A 465 0.24 -29.12 -5.20
N THR A 466 -0.12 -28.76 -3.97
CA THR A 466 0.82 -28.49 -2.87
C THR A 466 0.20 -29.04 -1.59
N ASP A 467 0.98 -29.82 -0.83
CA ASP A 467 0.69 -30.22 0.55
C ASP A 467 2.06 -30.32 1.25
N SER A 468 2.44 -29.23 1.91
CA SER A 468 3.77 -29.09 2.48
C SER A 468 3.73 -28.52 3.89
N ARG A 469 4.78 -28.83 4.65
CA ARG A 469 5.05 -28.25 5.97
C ARG A 469 6.55 -28.12 6.15
N ASP A 470 6.96 -27.02 6.76
CA ASP A 470 8.37 -26.77 6.99
C ASP A 470 8.56 -25.78 8.14
N GLU A 471 9.80 -25.55 8.53
CA GLU A 471 10.19 -24.61 9.57
C GLU A 471 11.36 -23.76 9.11
N GLN A 472 11.41 -22.51 9.61
CA GLN A 472 12.47 -21.58 9.24
C GLN A 472 12.94 -20.76 10.45
N TRP A 473 14.23 -20.51 10.47
CA TRP A 473 14.89 -19.57 11.37
C TRP A 473 15.30 -18.32 10.59
N THR A 474 14.90 -17.15 11.05
CA THR A 474 15.21 -15.88 10.39
C THR A 474 15.93 -14.93 11.34
N PRO A 475 17.27 -14.84 11.26
CA PRO A 475 18.06 -13.91 12.04
C PRO A 475 18.03 -12.48 11.45
N LYS A 476 18.22 -11.48 12.33
CA LYS A 476 18.48 -10.08 12.01
C LYS A 476 19.60 -9.57 12.92
N LEU A 477 20.54 -8.83 12.33
CA LEU A 477 21.61 -8.15 13.05
C LEU A 477 21.71 -6.72 12.54
N GLY A 478 21.79 -5.76 13.41
CA GLY A 478 21.91 -4.34 13.08
C GLY A 478 22.91 -3.65 14.00
N LEU A 479 23.55 -2.63 13.47
CA LEU A 479 24.45 -1.78 14.22
C LEU A 479 24.21 -0.32 13.84
N VAL A 480 24.08 0.54 14.83
CA VAL A 480 23.97 1.99 14.67
C VAL A 480 25.12 2.67 15.38
N TYR A 481 25.74 3.62 14.71
CA TYR A 481 26.75 4.51 15.29
C TYR A 481 26.30 5.95 15.18
N LYS A 482 26.01 6.60 16.29
CA LYS A 482 25.67 8.03 16.37
C LYS A 482 26.95 8.85 16.24
N LEU A 483 27.20 9.35 15.04
CA LEU A 483 28.35 10.21 14.76
C LEU A 483 28.19 11.56 15.48
N THR A 484 26.97 12.12 15.41
CA THR A 484 26.51 13.29 16.17
C THR A 484 25.06 13.03 16.63
N PRO A 485 24.45 13.87 17.48
CA PRO A 485 23.02 13.76 17.80
C PRO A 485 22.08 13.81 16.56
N ALA A 486 22.53 14.44 15.48
CA ALA A 486 21.77 14.63 14.24
C ALA A 486 22.17 13.68 13.09
N VAL A 487 23.20 12.84 13.29
CA VAL A 487 23.72 11.94 12.23
C VAL A 487 24.03 10.57 12.81
N SER A 488 23.43 9.55 12.23
CA SER A 488 23.76 8.15 12.54
C SER A 488 24.15 7.37 11.28
N LEU A 489 25.13 6.49 11.44
CA LEU A 489 25.52 5.49 10.45
C LEU A 489 24.93 4.16 10.88
N PHE A 490 24.53 3.33 9.93
CA PHE A 490 24.01 2.00 10.25
C PHE A 490 24.50 0.93 9.30
N ALA A 491 24.51 -0.29 9.78
CA ALA A 491 24.68 -1.51 9.00
C ALA A 491 23.65 -2.55 9.46
N ASN A 492 23.12 -3.33 8.50
CA ASN A 492 22.09 -4.33 8.77
C ASN A 492 22.34 -5.59 7.94
N TYR A 493 22.16 -6.74 8.58
CA TYR A 493 22.00 -8.04 7.95
C TYR A 493 20.66 -8.61 8.35
N SER A 494 19.86 -9.05 7.39
CA SER A 494 18.54 -9.62 7.64
C SER A 494 18.20 -10.73 6.65
N GLN A 495 17.37 -11.66 7.09
CA GLN A 495 16.88 -12.76 6.29
C GLN A 495 15.36 -12.72 6.14
N THR A 496 14.86 -13.32 5.09
CA THR A 496 13.44 -13.57 4.88
C THR A 496 13.25 -14.89 4.13
N PHE A 497 12.04 -15.42 4.20
CA PHE A 497 11.64 -16.60 3.45
C PHE A 497 10.20 -16.48 2.96
N MET A 498 9.92 -17.18 1.86
CA MET A 498 8.60 -17.28 1.25
C MET A 498 8.33 -18.75 0.88
N PRO A 499 7.36 -19.42 1.50
CA PRO A 499 6.95 -20.76 1.11
C PRO A 499 6.48 -20.78 -0.35
N GLN A 500 6.72 -21.88 -1.03
CA GLN A 500 6.31 -22.07 -2.41
C GLN A 500 5.04 -22.89 -2.48
N SER A 501 4.03 -22.40 -3.19
CA SER A 501 2.77 -23.10 -3.42
C SER A 501 2.26 -22.87 -4.84
N SER A 502 1.52 -23.83 -5.37
CA SER A 502 0.87 -23.69 -6.66
C SER A 502 -0.56 -24.25 -6.62
N ILE A 503 -1.51 -23.40 -7.01
CA ILE A 503 -2.88 -23.83 -7.27
C ILE A 503 -2.97 -24.48 -8.66
N ALA A 504 -2.16 -24.04 -9.61
CA ALA A 504 -2.31 -24.32 -11.03
C ALA A 504 -1.77 -25.69 -11.44
N SER A 505 -0.62 -26.09 -10.90
CA SER A 505 0.11 -27.29 -11.30
C SER A 505 0.76 -27.96 -10.09
N TYR A 506 0.95 -29.25 -10.16
CA TYR A 506 1.65 -30.01 -9.13
C TYR A 506 3.11 -29.53 -9.03
N ILE A 507 3.53 -29.18 -7.82
CA ILE A 507 4.91 -28.81 -7.51
C ILE A 507 5.52 -29.69 -6.42
N GLY A 508 4.70 -30.49 -5.72
CA GLY A 508 5.15 -31.31 -4.60
C GLY A 508 5.54 -30.49 -3.37
N ASP A 509 6.45 -31.05 -2.59
CA ASP A 509 7.03 -30.44 -1.40
C ASP A 509 8.38 -29.82 -1.78
N LEU A 510 8.40 -28.50 -2.01
CA LEU A 510 9.58 -27.75 -2.38
C LEU A 510 10.08 -26.90 -1.22
N PRO A 511 11.41 -26.74 -1.06
CA PRO A 511 11.96 -25.84 -0.05
C PRO A 511 11.49 -24.41 -0.30
N PRO A 512 11.32 -23.58 0.75
CA PRO A 512 10.92 -22.19 0.58
C PRO A 512 11.99 -21.40 -0.17
N GLU A 513 11.57 -20.36 -0.87
CA GLU A 513 12.48 -19.30 -1.28
C GLU A 513 13.08 -18.66 -0.04
N THR A 514 14.37 -18.44 -0.03
CA THR A 514 15.08 -17.76 1.05
C THR A 514 15.85 -16.57 0.52
N SER A 515 15.93 -15.53 1.32
CA SER A 515 16.70 -14.35 0.93
C SER A 515 17.52 -13.82 2.08
N ASN A 516 18.68 -13.28 1.76
CA ASN A 516 19.51 -12.52 2.68
C ASN A 516 19.85 -11.17 2.07
N ALA A 517 19.92 -10.16 2.91
CA ALA A 517 20.25 -8.80 2.54
C ALA A 517 21.32 -8.22 3.45
N TYR A 518 22.16 -7.40 2.83
CA TYR A 518 23.11 -6.52 3.48
C TYR A 518 22.72 -5.08 3.14
N GLU A 519 22.71 -4.23 4.15
CA GLU A 519 22.39 -2.82 4.00
C GLU A 519 23.36 -1.99 4.85
N VAL A 520 23.87 -0.90 4.29
CA VAL A 520 24.65 0.09 5.03
C VAL A 520 24.16 1.49 4.63
N GLY A 521 24.16 2.42 5.57
CA GLY A 521 23.66 3.75 5.26
C GLY A 521 23.94 4.78 6.33
N ALA A 522 23.37 5.94 6.11
CA ALA A 522 23.41 7.07 7.03
C ALA A 522 22.02 7.72 7.13
N LYS A 523 21.68 8.16 8.33
CA LYS A 523 20.47 8.92 8.61
C LYS A 523 20.81 10.27 9.19
N PHE A 524 19.98 11.25 8.88
CA PHE A 524 20.23 12.64 9.21
C PHE A 524 18.95 13.30 9.74
N ASP A 525 19.11 14.10 10.76
CA ASP A 525 18.15 15.14 11.17
C ASP A 525 18.78 16.48 10.82
N LEU A 526 18.33 17.06 9.70
CA LEU A 526 18.93 18.26 9.12
C LEU A 526 18.10 19.48 9.50
N PHE A 527 18.77 20.53 10.00
CA PHE A 527 18.15 21.82 10.32
C PHE A 527 17.00 21.73 11.34
N ASP A 528 16.99 20.68 12.19
CA ASP A 528 15.94 20.40 13.17
C ASP A 528 14.52 20.31 12.58
N GLY A 529 14.40 19.92 11.31
CA GLY A 529 13.11 19.88 10.63
C GLY A 529 13.03 18.94 9.43
N ILE A 530 14.15 18.31 9.01
CA ILE A 530 14.19 17.40 7.87
C ILE A 530 14.86 16.10 8.28
N THR A 531 14.13 15.00 8.16
CA THR A 531 14.70 13.67 8.23
C THR A 531 15.12 13.21 6.85
N ALA A 532 16.37 12.75 6.71
CA ALA A 532 16.90 12.21 5.47
C ALA A 532 17.61 10.87 5.73
N ASN A 533 17.64 10.01 4.72
CA ASN A 533 18.43 8.79 4.74
C ASN A 533 19.09 8.52 3.39
N ILE A 534 20.25 7.86 3.43
CA ILE A 534 20.97 7.32 2.29
C ILE A 534 21.30 5.87 2.62
N ALA A 535 20.98 4.94 1.73
CA ALA A 535 21.28 3.52 1.93
C ALA A 535 21.81 2.86 0.66
N LEU A 536 22.72 1.90 0.87
CA LEU A 536 23.18 0.95 -0.13
C LEU A 536 22.69 -0.43 0.28
N PHE A 537 22.11 -1.18 -0.64
CA PHE A 537 21.60 -2.52 -0.36
C PHE A 537 22.04 -3.55 -1.38
N ASP A 538 22.18 -4.80 -0.94
CA ASP A 538 22.43 -5.97 -1.78
C ASP A 538 21.62 -7.15 -1.26
N ILE A 539 20.66 -7.63 -2.05
CA ILE A 539 19.68 -8.66 -1.71
C ILE A 539 19.87 -9.85 -2.63
N HIS A 540 20.01 -11.04 -2.07
CA HIS A 540 20.14 -12.30 -2.79
C HIS A 540 18.96 -13.20 -2.43
N LYS A 541 18.18 -13.62 -3.45
CA LYS A 541 17.08 -14.58 -3.33
C LYS A 541 17.47 -15.90 -3.98
N ARG A 542 17.22 -17.01 -3.30
CA ARG A 542 17.57 -18.38 -3.68
C ARG A 542 16.34 -19.26 -3.66
N ASN A 543 16.48 -20.48 -4.21
CA ASN A 543 15.42 -21.49 -4.34
C ASN A 543 14.22 -20.96 -5.14
N VAL A 544 14.45 -20.05 -6.09
CA VAL A 544 13.37 -19.52 -6.93
C VAL A 544 12.87 -20.63 -7.84
N LEU A 545 11.54 -20.82 -7.85
CA LEU A 545 10.87 -21.84 -8.68
C LEU A 545 11.05 -21.51 -10.17
N TYR A 546 11.45 -22.51 -10.93
CA TYR A 546 11.33 -22.53 -12.38
C TYR A 546 10.84 -23.90 -12.86
N THR A 547 10.36 -23.98 -14.09
CA THR A 547 9.90 -25.22 -14.69
C THR A 547 10.80 -25.61 -15.86
N GLU A 548 11.15 -26.91 -15.95
CA GLU A 548 11.93 -27.47 -17.04
C GLU A 548 11.13 -28.59 -17.70
N SER A 549 11.15 -28.64 -19.04
CA SER A 549 10.52 -29.72 -19.78
C SER A 549 11.53 -30.83 -20.07
N ILE A 550 11.36 -31.99 -19.45
CA ILE A 550 12.21 -33.18 -19.63
C ILE A 550 11.34 -34.33 -20.13
N GLY A 551 11.64 -34.83 -21.34
CA GLY A 551 10.87 -35.96 -21.90
C GLY A 551 9.41 -35.66 -22.20
N GLY A 552 9.01 -34.39 -22.30
CA GLY A 552 7.61 -33.95 -22.48
C GLY A 552 6.83 -33.73 -21.19
N GLU A 553 7.43 -33.96 -20.04
CA GLU A 553 6.87 -33.63 -18.72
C GLU A 553 7.45 -32.31 -18.22
N THR A 554 6.60 -31.48 -17.60
CA THR A 554 7.01 -30.24 -16.95
C THR A 554 7.36 -30.53 -15.49
N ILE A 555 8.62 -30.37 -15.13
CA ILE A 555 9.13 -30.63 -13.78
C ILE A 555 9.44 -29.29 -13.11
N ALA A 556 8.93 -29.09 -11.91
CA ALA A 556 9.25 -27.93 -11.07
C ALA A 556 10.60 -28.13 -10.38
N LYS A 557 11.45 -27.10 -10.41
CA LYS A 557 12.77 -27.06 -9.75
C LYS A 557 12.96 -25.75 -8.98
N THR A 558 13.83 -25.78 -7.97
CA THR A 558 14.09 -24.66 -7.04
C THR A 558 15.57 -24.25 -7.02
N ALA A 559 16.23 -24.23 -8.16
CA ALA A 559 17.63 -23.82 -8.23
C ALA A 559 17.82 -22.37 -8.71
N GLY A 560 16.74 -21.65 -9.00
CA GLY A 560 16.79 -20.27 -9.47
C GLY A 560 17.38 -19.32 -8.44
N ARG A 561 18.16 -18.33 -8.91
CA ARG A 561 18.72 -17.25 -8.09
C ARG A 561 18.44 -15.89 -8.71
N VAL A 562 18.13 -14.93 -7.84
CA VAL A 562 17.88 -13.53 -8.21
C VAL A 562 18.69 -12.63 -7.31
N ARG A 563 19.22 -11.54 -7.84
CA ARG A 563 19.90 -10.49 -7.07
C ARG A 563 19.28 -9.14 -7.36
N SER A 564 19.16 -8.32 -6.32
CA SER A 564 18.84 -6.91 -6.43
C SER A 564 19.80 -6.09 -5.58
N GLN A 565 20.43 -5.08 -6.18
CA GLN A 565 21.34 -4.17 -5.49
C GLN A 565 21.06 -2.73 -5.91
N GLY A 566 21.35 -1.78 -5.02
CA GLY A 566 21.07 -0.40 -5.36
C GLY A 566 21.43 0.62 -4.31
N VAL A 567 20.98 1.83 -4.58
CA VAL A 567 21.15 3.03 -3.76
C VAL A 567 19.81 3.70 -3.58
N GLU A 568 19.55 4.22 -2.40
CA GLU A 568 18.35 4.98 -2.06
C GLU A 568 18.71 6.26 -1.33
N VAL A 569 17.99 7.32 -1.62
CA VAL A 569 18.04 8.61 -0.92
C VAL A 569 16.60 9.06 -0.75
N ASP A 570 16.19 9.29 0.48
CA ASP A 570 14.88 9.82 0.81
C ASP A 570 15.04 10.96 1.81
N LEU A 571 14.21 12.00 1.69
CA LEU A 571 14.15 13.10 2.64
C LEU A 571 12.72 13.64 2.73
N ALA A 572 12.32 14.06 3.93
CA ALA A 572 11.03 14.67 4.17
C ALA A 572 11.09 15.61 5.39
N GLY A 573 10.42 16.76 5.29
CA GLY A 573 10.36 17.71 6.40
C GLY A 573 10.13 19.15 5.95
N SER A 574 10.47 20.09 6.82
CA SER A 574 10.30 21.53 6.61
C SER A 574 11.64 22.19 6.35
N LEU A 575 11.81 22.78 5.16
CA LEU A 575 13.00 23.56 4.78
C LEU A 575 13.02 24.92 5.50
N THR A 576 11.87 25.49 5.72
CA THR A 576 11.63 26.73 6.46
C THR A 576 10.27 26.62 7.15
N GLU A 577 9.93 27.59 8.02
CA GLU A 577 8.62 27.66 8.66
C GLU A 577 7.43 27.60 7.65
N ASN A 578 7.67 28.01 6.40
CA ASN A 578 6.64 28.08 5.37
C ASN A 578 6.84 27.09 4.21
N THR A 579 7.95 26.35 4.17
CA THR A 579 8.28 25.50 3.03
C THR A 579 8.51 24.07 3.45
N ASN A 580 7.72 23.15 2.91
CA ASN A 580 7.91 21.72 3.13
C ASN A 580 8.43 21.04 1.88
N ILE A 581 9.17 19.95 2.07
CA ILE A 581 9.74 19.14 1.01
C ILE A 581 9.55 17.65 1.33
N ILE A 582 9.21 16.86 0.31
CA ILE A 582 9.43 15.42 0.29
C ILE A 582 10.08 15.06 -1.03
N ALA A 583 11.17 14.30 -0.97
CA ALA A 583 11.90 13.88 -2.16
C ALA A 583 12.50 12.51 -1.99
N SER A 584 12.56 11.78 -3.09
CA SER A 584 13.15 10.45 -3.13
C SER A 584 13.93 10.23 -4.43
N TYR A 585 14.99 9.43 -4.33
CA TYR A 585 15.69 8.89 -5.49
C TYR A 585 16.13 7.46 -5.19
N GLY A 586 15.94 6.57 -6.16
CA GLY A 586 16.37 5.19 -6.08
C GLY A 586 17.03 4.71 -7.37
N TYR A 587 18.12 3.96 -7.20
CA TYR A 587 18.72 3.15 -8.25
C TYR A 587 18.62 1.67 -7.86
N THR A 588 18.13 0.82 -8.77
CA THR A 588 17.98 -0.63 -8.55
C THR A 588 18.47 -1.41 -9.78
N ASP A 589 19.44 -2.29 -9.60
CA ASP A 589 19.82 -3.32 -10.58
C ASP A 589 19.34 -4.69 -10.09
N ALA A 590 18.17 -5.11 -10.57
CA ALA A 590 17.54 -6.38 -10.22
C ALA A 590 17.52 -7.32 -11.41
N LYS A 591 18.11 -8.52 -11.26
CA LYS A 591 18.26 -9.49 -12.34
C LYS A 591 18.24 -10.93 -11.88
N VAL A 592 17.83 -11.80 -12.78
CA VAL A 592 17.93 -13.25 -12.63
C VAL A 592 19.39 -13.65 -12.82
N LEU A 593 19.97 -14.37 -11.85
CA LEU A 593 21.33 -14.90 -11.94
C LEU A 593 21.34 -16.31 -12.51
N GLU A 594 20.41 -17.15 -12.09
CA GLU A 594 20.29 -18.54 -12.49
C GLU A 594 18.83 -18.88 -12.79
N ASP A 595 18.60 -19.29 -14.01
CA ASP A 595 17.34 -19.80 -14.58
C ASP A 595 17.64 -20.31 -15.98
N PRO A 596 17.04 -21.43 -16.45
CA PRO A 596 17.28 -21.96 -17.80
C PRO A 596 16.96 -20.99 -18.93
N ASP A 597 15.90 -20.17 -18.78
CA ASP A 597 15.38 -19.31 -19.84
C ASP A 597 15.69 -17.82 -19.64
N TYR A 598 15.87 -17.39 -18.39
CA TYR A 598 15.90 -15.97 -18.04
C TYR A 598 17.21 -15.49 -17.40
N ALA A 599 18.24 -16.33 -17.31
CA ALA A 599 19.55 -15.92 -16.75
C ALA A 599 20.09 -14.64 -17.41
N GLY A 600 20.52 -13.69 -16.58
CA GLY A 600 21.00 -12.37 -17.00
C GLY A 600 19.90 -11.34 -17.35
N LYS A 601 18.63 -11.73 -17.40
CA LYS A 601 17.52 -10.81 -17.71
C LYS A 601 17.15 -9.95 -16.49
N PRO A 602 16.75 -8.67 -16.71
CA PRO A 602 16.22 -7.84 -15.65
C PRO A 602 14.84 -8.33 -15.21
N LEU A 603 14.48 -8.10 -13.96
CA LEU A 603 13.16 -8.41 -13.46
C LEU A 603 12.11 -7.49 -14.13
N PRO A 604 10.91 -8.01 -14.45
CA PRO A 604 9.84 -7.21 -15.07
C PRO A 604 9.29 -6.15 -14.10
N ASN A 605 8.81 -5.06 -14.67
CA ASN A 605 8.27 -3.89 -13.96
C ASN A 605 9.26 -3.17 -13.03
N VAL A 606 10.53 -3.55 -12.98
CA VAL A 606 11.55 -2.93 -12.14
C VAL A 606 12.36 -1.90 -12.95
N PRO A 607 12.17 -0.58 -12.72
CA PRO A 607 13.00 0.45 -13.33
C PRO A 607 14.36 0.53 -12.64
N ARG A 608 15.39 0.92 -13.40
CA ARG A 608 16.71 1.20 -12.81
C ARG A 608 16.73 2.48 -11.98
N HIS A 609 15.97 3.47 -12.36
CA HIS A 609 15.89 4.75 -11.66
C HIS A 609 14.45 5.10 -11.36
N THR A 610 14.19 5.49 -10.12
CA THR A 610 12.95 6.10 -9.65
C THR A 610 13.30 7.43 -9.00
N GLY A 611 12.38 8.37 -9.01
CA GLY A 611 12.58 9.62 -8.28
C GLY A 611 11.31 10.43 -8.18
N SER A 612 11.21 11.20 -7.10
CA SER A 612 10.13 12.13 -6.86
C SER A 612 10.66 13.37 -6.13
N LEU A 613 9.96 14.45 -6.33
CA LEU A 613 10.16 15.70 -5.59
C LEU A 613 8.82 16.41 -5.50
N PHE A 614 8.44 16.82 -4.30
CA PHE A 614 7.27 17.66 -4.06
C PHE A 614 7.60 18.73 -3.03
N LEU A 615 7.19 19.96 -3.33
CA LEU A 615 7.42 21.15 -2.51
C LEU A 615 6.10 21.85 -2.23
N THR A 616 5.95 22.39 -1.03
CA THR A 616 4.83 23.28 -0.69
C THR A 616 5.33 24.57 -0.09
N TYR A 617 4.56 25.63 -0.28
CA TYR A 617 4.83 26.95 0.28
C TYR A 617 3.56 27.56 0.84
N ASP A 618 3.60 27.93 2.13
CA ASP A 618 2.50 28.56 2.85
C ASP A 618 2.63 30.09 2.82
N ILE A 619 1.62 30.77 2.28
CA ILE A 619 1.49 32.21 2.26
C ILE A 619 0.51 32.61 3.35
N HIS A 620 1.02 32.93 4.54
CA HIS A 620 0.20 33.36 5.65
C HIS A 620 -0.33 34.78 5.41
N ASN A 621 -1.56 35.06 5.86
CA ASN A 621 -2.22 36.35 5.67
C ASN A 621 -2.35 36.78 4.19
N ALA A 622 -2.50 35.83 3.27
CA ALA A 622 -2.59 36.07 1.83
C ALA A 622 -3.79 36.97 1.48
N PHE A 623 -5.02 36.51 1.69
CA PHE A 623 -6.24 37.29 1.47
C PHE A 623 -7.13 37.20 2.72
N ALA A 624 -7.64 38.37 3.17
CA ALA A 624 -8.53 38.45 4.35
C ALA A 624 -7.94 37.78 5.61
N GLY A 625 -6.63 37.74 5.79
CA GLY A 625 -5.96 37.14 6.93
C GLY A 625 -5.90 35.58 6.91
N ASN A 626 -6.27 34.96 5.79
CA ASN A 626 -6.30 33.51 5.59
C ASN A 626 -4.95 32.99 5.04
N THR A 627 -4.79 31.68 4.96
CA THR A 627 -3.58 31.03 4.44
C THR A 627 -3.83 30.46 3.05
N LEU A 628 -2.92 30.76 2.12
CA LEU A 628 -2.86 30.13 0.81
C LEU A 628 -1.63 29.21 0.76
N THR A 629 -1.83 27.94 0.54
CA THR A 629 -0.76 26.96 0.30
C THR A 629 -0.68 26.68 -1.19
N LEU A 630 0.51 26.80 -1.75
CA LEU A 630 0.81 26.39 -3.13
C LEU A 630 1.77 25.22 -3.08
N GLY A 631 1.57 24.23 -3.93
CA GLY A 631 2.49 23.11 -4.01
C GLY A 631 2.55 22.51 -5.40
N GLY A 632 3.65 21.81 -5.63
CA GLY A 632 3.84 21.10 -6.88
C GLY A 632 5.10 20.25 -6.86
N GLY A 633 5.14 19.34 -7.80
CA GLY A 633 6.24 18.41 -7.90
C GLY A 633 6.03 17.41 -9.03
N GLY A 634 6.68 16.29 -8.93
CA GLY A 634 6.48 15.20 -9.87
C GLY A 634 7.27 13.97 -9.50
N HIS A 635 6.92 12.90 -10.16
CA HIS A 635 7.57 11.60 -10.00
C HIS A 635 7.89 10.99 -11.36
N GLY A 636 8.89 10.14 -11.38
CA GLY A 636 9.28 9.49 -12.62
C GLY A 636 10.07 8.21 -12.43
N VAL A 637 10.07 7.41 -13.49
CA VAL A 637 10.80 6.15 -13.54
C VAL A 637 11.51 6.01 -14.88
N SER A 638 12.65 5.33 -14.89
CA SER A 638 13.32 4.97 -16.15
C SER A 638 12.58 3.86 -16.88
N ARG A 639 12.96 3.60 -18.14
CA ARG A 639 12.45 2.45 -18.89
C ARG A 639 12.71 1.15 -18.11
N ARG A 640 11.80 0.17 -18.24
CA ARG A 640 11.88 -1.10 -17.54
C ARG A 640 11.40 -2.26 -18.39
N SER A 641 11.92 -3.46 -18.12
CA SER A 641 11.43 -4.67 -18.78
C SER A 641 9.94 -4.87 -18.50
N ALA A 642 9.19 -5.25 -19.53
CA ALA A 642 7.77 -5.54 -19.42
C ALA A 642 7.47 -7.04 -19.26
N THR A 643 8.44 -7.93 -19.59
CA THR A 643 8.27 -9.38 -19.48
C THR A 643 9.50 -10.02 -18.84
N ASN A 644 9.34 -11.25 -18.35
CA ASN A 644 10.44 -12.06 -17.82
C ASN A 644 11.56 -12.25 -18.85
N GLY A 645 11.21 -12.42 -20.14
CA GLY A 645 12.15 -12.55 -21.25
C GLY A 645 12.80 -11.24 -21.71
N ALA A 646 12.33 -10.09 -21.19
CA ALA A 646 12.71 -8.76 -21.67
C ALA A 646 12.44 -8.55 -23.19
N ASP A 647 11.32 -9.09 -23.68
CA ASP A 647 10.93 -9.05 -25.09
C ASP A 647 10.64 -7.64 -25.60
N TYR A 648 10.12 -6.78 -24.71
CA TYR A 648 9.92 -5.36 -24.93
C TYR A 648 10.04 -4.60 -23.60
N TYR A 649 10.08 -3.27 -23.68
CA TYR A 649 10.24 -2.40 -22.52
C TYR A 649 9.11 -1.39 -22.46
N LEU A 650 8.59 -1.15 -21.25
CA LEU A 650 7.76 0.03 -20.98
C LEU A 650 8.66 1.26 -20.99
N PRO A 651 8.27 2.34 -21.71
CA PRO A 651 9.00 3.60 -21.71
C PRO A 651 9.14 4.20 -20.32
N GLY A 652 10.23 4.92 -20.09
CA GLY A 652 10.35 5.78 -18.91
C GLY A 652 9.41 6.99 -19.02
N TYR A 653 9.03 7.53 -17.88
CA TYR A 653 8.19 8.72 -17.81
C TYR A 653 8.55 9.63 -16.64
N PHE A 654 8.10 10.86 -16.75
CA PHE A 654 8.00 11.82 -15.67
C PHE A 654 6.62 12.47 -15.73
N VAL A 655 5.92 12.52 -14.60
CA VAL A 655 4.60 13.12 -14.42
C VAL A 655 4.72 14.22 -13.37
N ALA A 656 4.13 15.36 -13.64
CA ALA A 656 4.13 16.51 -12.74
C ALA A 656 2.72 16.80 -12.25
N ASP A 657 2.62 17.18 -10.98
CA ASP A 657 1.38 17.53 -10.29
C ASP A 657 1.52 18.90 -9.61
N ALA A 658 0.40 19.59 -9.43
CA ALA A 658 0.36 20.86 -8.73
C ALA A 658 -0.94 21.04 -7.96
N PHE A 659 -0.91 21.82 -6.87
CA PHE A 659 -2.13 22.18 -6.15
C PHE A 659 -2.09 23.59 -5.60
N ALA A 660 -3.28 24.11 -5.27
CA ALA A 660 -3.48 25.31 -4.48
C ALA A 660 -4.58 25.05 -3.46
N ALA A 661 -4.33 25.38 -2.19
CA ALA A 661 -5.30 25.25 -1.11
C ALA A 661 -5.47 26.58 -0.37
N TYR A 662 -6.70 27.05 -0.24
CA TYR A 662 -7.04 28.26 0.46
C TYR A 662 -7.81 27.93 1.74
N LYS A 663 -7.15 28.08 2.90
CA LYS A 663 -7.73 27.80 4.23
C LYS A 663 -8.27 29.08 4.85
N MET A 664 -9.58 29.14 5.00
CA MET A 664 -10.33 30.24 5.61
C MET A 664 -10.45 30.02 7.12
N LYS A 665 -10.07 31.03 7.89
CA LYS A 665 -10.19 31.06 9.36
C LYS A 665 -11.60 31.50 9.75
N LEU A 666 -12.56 30.59 9.59
CA LEU A 666 -13.95 30.76 10.03
C LEU A 666 -14.14 30.11 11.41
N GLN A 667 -15.34 30.21 12.01
CA GLN A 667 -15.69 29.48 13.24
C GLN A 667 -15.38 27.98 13.07
N TYR A 668 -15.71 27.43 11.93
CA TYR A 668 -15.28 26.13 11.45
C TYR A 668 -14.36 26.36 10.24
N PRO A 669 -13.07 26.06 10.34
CA PRO A 669 -12.16 26.30 9.24
C PRO A 669 -12.60 25.57 7.97
N VAL A 670 -12.58 26.30 6.83
CA VAL A 670 -12.94 25.73 5.52
C VAL A 670 -11.74 25.84 4.60
N THR A 671 -11.37 24.73 3.97
CA THR A 671 -10.32 24.67 2.96
C THR A 671 -10.96 24.42 1.58
N LEU A 672 -10.62 25.28 0.64
CA LEU A 672 -10.90 25.10 -0.80
C LEU A 672 -9.60 24.67 -1.46
N GLN A 673 -9.57 23.52 -2.10
CA GLN A 673 -8.35 22.97 -2.71
C GLN A 673 -8.61 22.55 -4.15
N VAL A 674 -7.66 22.87 -5.03
CA VAL A 674 -7.62 22.43 -6.41
C VAL A 674 -6.34 21.63 -6.61
N ASN A 675 -6.45 20.39 -7.04
CA ASN A 675 -5.33 19.54 -7.43
C ASN A 675 -5.37 19.30 -8.94
N VAL A 676 -4.23 19.39 -9.59
CA VAL A 676 -4.05 19.03 -10.99
C VAL A 676 -3.03 17.90 -11.04
N LYS A 677 -3.50 16.67 -11.26
CA LYS A 677 -2.67 15.49 -11.45
C LYS A 677 -2.30 15.35 -12.93
N ASN A 678 -1.10 14.86 -13.22
CA ASN A 678 -0.58 14.76 -14.59
C ASN A 678 -0.74 16.08 -15.39
N LEU A 679 -0.19 17.17 -14.85
CA LEU A 679 -0.35 18.56 -15.32
C LEU A 679 -0.13 18.72 -16.84
N PHE A 680 0.80 17.97 -17.42
CA PHE A 680 1.16 18.05 -18.85
C PHE A 680 0.45 17.01 -19.71
N ASP A 681 -0.54 16.29 -19.17
CA ASP A 681 -1.34 15.27 -19.86
C ASP A 681 -0.48 14.19 -20.56
N LYS A 682 0.58 13.75 -19.87
CA LYS A 682 1.50 12.74 -20.37
C LYS A 682 0.82 11.38 -20.48
N THR A 683 0.94 10.70 -21.64
CA THR A 683 0.61 9.29 -21.75
C THR A 683 1.79 8.48 -21.25
N TYR A 684 1.56 7.59 -20.27
CA TYR A 684 2.57 6.74 -19.68
C TYR A 684 1.98 5.39 -19.27
N TYR A 685 2.85 4.44 -18.93
CA TYR A 685 2.45 3.08 -18.59
C TYR A 685 2.96 2.75 -17.19
N THR A 686 2.08 2.29 -16.30
CA THR A 686 2.44 2.03 -14.89
C THR A 686 3.03 0.64 -14.69
N SER A 687 2.47 -0.39 -15.35
CA SER A 687 2.93 -1.76 -15.22
C SER A 687 2.52 -2.64 -16.39
N SER A 688 3.09 -3.83 -16.45
CA SER A 688 2.69 -4.93 -17.35
C SER A 688 2.26 -6.14 -16.55
N ILE A 689 1.55 -7.08 -17.21
CA ILE A 689 1.22 -8.38 -16.61
C ILE A 689 2.42 -9.35 -16.54
N ALA A 690 3.59 -8.93 -16.98
CA ALA A 690 4.89 -9.62 -16.96
C ALA A 690 5.00 -10.91 -17.78
N THR A 691 3.91 -11.55 -18.18
CA THR A 691 3.89 -12.84 -18.89
C THR A 691 3.80 -12.72 -20.41
N ASN A 692 3.22 -11.65 -20.92
CA ASN A 692 3.05 -11.38 -22.35
C ASN A 692 2.83 -9.88 -22.62
N ASN A 693 2.65 -9.52 -23.89
CA ASN A 693 2.48 -8.14 -24.36
C ASN A 693 1.02 -7.65 -24.41
N LEU A 694 0.05 -8.45 -23.96
CA LEU A 694 -1.38 -8.20 -24.18
C LEU A 694 -2.06 -7.41 -23.05
N GLY A 695 -1.32 -7.07 -21.99
CA GLY A 695 -1.85 -6.30 -20.88
C GLY A 695 -0.78 -5.37 -20.28
N ASN A 696 -0.96 -4.06 -20.51
CA ASN A 696 -0.09 -3.01 -19.99
C ASN A 696 -0.94 -1.87 -19.49
N GLN A 697 -0.84 -1.57 -18.21
CA GLN A 697 -1.61 -0.53 -17.56
C GLN A 697 -1.19 0.85 -18.07
N ILE A 698 -2.16 1.66 -18.45
CA ILE A 698 -1.96 3.06 -18.84
C ILE A 698 -2.20 3.90 -17.60
N GLY A 699 -1.29 4.81 -17.32
CA GLY A 699 -1.47 5.79 -16.24
C GLY A 699 -2.52 6.83 -16.61
N ASP A 700 -3.15 7.41 -15.60
CA ASP A 700 -4.25 8.32 -15.75
C ASP A 700 -3.87 9.60 -16.52
N PRO A 701 -4.74 10.11 -17.37
CA PRO A 701 -4.52 11.39 -18.04
C PRO A 701 -4.59 12.54 -17.03
N ARG A 702 -4.42 13.78 -17.52
CA ARG A 702 -4.61 14.93 -16.65
C ARG A 702 -5.99 14.91 -16.01
N GLU A 703 -5.99 15.01 -14.69
CA GLU A 703 -7.17 15.13 -13.87
C GLU A 703 -7.12 16.45 -13.08
N VAL A 704 -8.27 17.12 -12.98
CA VAL A 704 -8.47 18.27 -12.10
C VAL A 704 -9.48 17.89 -11.05
N GLN A 705 -9.09 18.01 -9.80
CA GLN A 705 -9.93 17.74 -8.65
C GLN A 705 -10.20 19.04 -7.89
N PHE A 706 -11.44 19.25 -7.47
CA PHE A 706 -11.83 20.36 -6.60
C PHE A 706 -12.41 19.82 -5.30
N THR A 707 -11.78 20.18 -4.20
CA THR A 707 -12.17 19.72 -2.85
C THR A 707 -12.61 20.89 -1.98
N VAL A 708 -13.72 20.69 -1.28
CA VAL A 708 -14.15 21.54 -0.16
C VAL A 708 -14.08 20.70 1.10
N LYS A 709 -13.32 21.16 2.10
CA LYS A 709 -13.18 20.49 3.40
C LYS A 709 -13.52 21.48 4.52
N MET A 710 -14.40 21.08 5.44
CA MET A 710 -14.70 21.80 6.66
C MET A 710 -14.17 21.00 7.86
N GLU A 711 -13.49 21.68 8.77
CA GLU A 711 -12.97 21.12 10.03
C GLU A 711 -13.77 21.70 11.22
N PHE A 712 -13.98 20.90 12.29
CA PHE A 712 -14.73 21.31 13.48
C PHE A 712 -14.22 20.64 14.76
#